data_c86d2624300bc2065aeaccb2abbf8603
#
_entry.id   c86d2624300bc2065aeaccb2abbf8603
#
_cell.length_a   1.000
_cell.length_b   1.000
_cell.length_c   1.000
_cell.angle_alpha   90.00
_cell.angle_beta   90.00
_cell.angle_gamma   90.00
#
_symmetry.space_group_name_H-M   'P 1'
#
loop_
_entity.id
_entity.type
_entity.pdbx_description
1 polymer ?
#
loop_
_entity_poly.entity_id
_entity_poly.type
_entity_poly.pdbx_seq_one_letter_code
_entity_poly.pdbx_strand_id
1 'polypeptide(L)'
;MGAAGLFKRCALIAKPSPPDLGLTASATLPMKGREKVALRRKRRYSICMTLTHRLPAAALALLLSSAAPAALAQDWTGPQAPTAPTPQNTPLALPRALPPIPAPTAEAYPGVIRYEVDATDVEKKIVRVRQTIPVAPGPLVLLYPKFLPGNHAPTGPIQLVSGVKVQGGGSDGSGRIDWLRDTIDPYAFHIEVPQGVSEITVEFQWLTQPDNSTWRVVMTPEMVNLQWEKALLYPAGYRSTGITFAPSIRLPQGWKYGVALDTESFVDGLATFAPTDLYTLIDSPLFGGAHFQRIAIDPRRGNGEGAVHLNIMADTAKDLAPTAEQLSWFENLVAQTDRLFGTRPYDRYDFLLAATSKLGGIGLEHHRSSENSVPADFFTNWGKSMGAVGLLPHEFTHAWNGKRQRPADELTANHNIPTQNTLLWVYEGQTEYWGDVLTARSGLASKADILTSFAEVAAFYDNQPGREWRPLQDVNNHNLLGYRTGNPYSSWMRGTGDYYREALLIWLDADTLIREATGGKKSLDDFAKDFFGGDDGSWAPRGYTFDDVVTALNAVHPHDWATFLRTRLDASGPDAKAPLDGLTRGGYRLTYTDSLTADEKRVQSGWANDFQYSLGFTLSSSNKLTGVRWGGRAFEADIGPGWELVAVNDLAGSAEKLRDAVTAAKGTDAKIRLLLKNGDRYRTVDFDYHDGLRYPRLERIPGTPDRLGDILSPRRR
;
A
#
# COMPACT_ATOMS: atom_id res chain seq x y z
N MET A 1 -0.28 4.59 -0.67
CA MET A 1 -0.10 3.44 0.20
C MET A 1 -1.43 3.08 0.87
N GLY A 2 -2.46 2.96 0.07
CA GLY A 2 -3.73 2.41 0.48
C GLY A 2 -3.58 0.94 0.93
N ALA A 3 -4.51 0.09 0.62
CA ALA A 3 -4.54 -1.34 0.93
C ALA A 3 -3.17 -2.08 0.90
N ALA A 4 -2.22 -1.66 0.06
CA ALA A 4 -0.88 -2.24 -0.03
C ALA A 4 -0.05 -2.24 1.30
N GLY A 5 -0.36 -1.38 2.25
CA GLY A 5 0.33 -1.36 3.54
C GLY A 5 -0.15 -2.45 4.50
N LEU A 6 -1.44 -2.74 4.50
CA LEU A 6 -2.04 -3.80 5.33
C LEU A 6 -1.87 -5.18 4.71
N PHE A 7 -2.07 -5.28 3.38
CA PHE A 7 -1.78 -6.51 2.64
C PHE A 7 -0.30 -6.89 2.66
N LYS A 8 0.64 -5.95 2.88
CA LYS A 8 2.02 -6.34 3.18
C LYS A 8 2.17 -7.15 4.47
N ARG A 9 1.28 -7.05 5.44
CA ARG A 9 1.30 -7.99 6.58
C ARG A 9 0.83 -9.38 6.16
N CYS A 10 -0.19 -9.50 5.34
CA CYS A 10 -0.61 -10.79 4.78
C CYS A 10 0.37 -11.32 3.72
N ALA A 11 0.97 -10.45 2.90
CA ALA A 11 1.93 -10.85 1.84
C ALA A 11 3.39 -11.00 2.35
N LEU A 12 3.78 -10.35 3.47
CA LEU A 12 5.10 -10.57 4.11
C LEU A 12 5.21 -11.94 4.80
N ILE A 13 4.10 -12.60 5.05
CA ILE A 13 4.07 -13.97 5.56
C ILE A 13 4.36 -14.99 4.43
N ALA A 14 4.22 -14.59 3.17
CA ALA A 14 4.41 -15.44 1.98
C ALA A 14 5.71 -15.14 1.20
N LYS A 15 6.81 -14.72 1.84
CA LYS A 15 8.12 -14.79 1.18
C LYS A 15 8.64 -16.23 1.27
N PRO A 16 8.73 -16.97 0.16
CA PRO A 16 9.53 -18.19 0.16
C PRO A 16 10.99 -17.79 0.39
N SER A 17 11.64 -18.44 1.35
CA SER A 17 13.10 -18.46 1.44
C SER A 17 13.67 -18.92 0.09
N PRO A 18 14.80 -18.37 -0.37
CA PRO A 18 15.48 -18.93 -1.52
C PRO A 18 15.77 -20.40 -1.24
N PRO A 19 15.68 -21.29 -2.24
CA PRO A 19 15.96 -22.70 -2.03
C PRO A 19 17.40 -22.86 -1.57
N ASP A 20 17.58 -23.48 -0.41
CA ASP A 20 18.84 -24.04 0.04
C ASP A 20 19.30 -25.04 -1.04
N LEU A 21 20.36 -24.72 -1.75
CA LEU A 21 21.09 -25.66 -2.57
C LEU A 21 21.79 -26.64 -1.62
N GLY A 22 21.06 -27.68 -1.25
CA GLY A 22 21.59 -28.85 -0.58
C GLY A 22 22.53 -29.60 -1.50
N LEU A 23 23.82 -29.38 -1.34
CA LEU A 23 24.87 -30.21 -1.90
C LEU A 23 24.96 -31.51 -1.07
N THR A 24 24.32 -32.59 -1.54
CA THR A 24 24.67 -33.92 -1.11
C THR A 24 25.89 -34.38 -1.89
N ALA A 25 26.99 -34.53 -1.18
CA ALA A 25 28.18 -35.19 -1.68
C ALA A 25 27.97 -36.70 -1.74
N SER A 26 28.29 -37.33 -2.87
CA SER A 26 28.83 -38.70 -2.87
C SER A 26 29.52 -39.06 -4.20
N ALA A 27 30.73 -39.54 -4.03
CA ALA A 27 31.50 -40.48 -4.87
C ALA A 27 32.65 -39.94 -5.72
N THR A 28 33.86 -40.08 -5.12
CA THR A 28 35.10 -40.75 -5.64
C THR A 28 35.70 -40.39 -7.00
N LEU A 29 36.83 -39.68 -6.90
CA LEU A 29 38.22 -39.86 -7.45
C LEU A 29 38.45 -40.49 -8.87
N PRO A 30 39.57 -40.20 -9.63
CA PRO A 30 40.86 -39.69 -9.17
C PRO A 30 41.63 -38.69 -10.10
N MET A 31 42.55 -37.96 -9.48
CA MET A 31 43.87 -37.50 -9.88
C MET A 31 44.29 -37.40 -11.35
N LYS A 32 44.78 -36.23 -11.78
CA LYS A 32 46.15 -35.94 -12.21
C LYS A 32 46.31 -34.50 -12.78
N GLY A 33 47.44 -33.89 -12.45
CA GLY A 33 48.08 -32.91 -13.29
C GLY A 33 48.33 -31.51 -12.70
N ARG A 34 49.57 -31.31 -12.27
CA ARG A 34 50.21 -30.03 -11.85
C ARG A 34 50.14 -28.98 -12.95
N GLU A 35 49.98 -27.69 -12.56
CA GLU A 35 51.08 -26.75 -12.75
C GLU A 35 50.82 -25.42 -12.05
N LYS A 36 51.88 -24.88 -11.46
CA LYS A 36 51.98 -23.61 -10.75
C LYS A 36 52.15 -22.48 -11.75
N VAL A 37 51.50 -21.34 -11.57
CA VAL A 37 52.12 -20.02 -11.80
C VAL A 37 51.58 -19.01 -10.76
N ALA A 38 52.53 -18.45 -10.01
CA ALA A 38 52.32 -17.35 -9.12
C ALA A 38 52.48 -16.02 -9.88
N LEU A 39 51.77 -14.96 -9.51
CA LEU A 39 52.28 -13.60 -9.44
C LEU A 39 51.26 -12.62 -8.85
N ARG A 40 51.59 -12.22 -7.66
CA ARG A 40 51.53 -10.87 -7.03
C ARG A 40 50.78 -9.74 -7.77
N ARG A 41 49.86 -9.07 -7.06
CA ARG A 41 50.06 -7.65 -6.66
C ARG A 41 49.04 -7.21 -5.59
N LYS A 42 49.62 -6.80 -4.46
CA LYS A 42 48.96 -6.07 -3.36
C LYS A 42 48.58 -4.68 -3.83
N ARG A 43 47.37 -4.21 -3.51
CA ARG A 43 47.12 -2.79 -3.26
C ARG A 43 46.43 -2.63 -1.91
N ARG A 44 47.12 -1.95 -1.03
CA ARG A 44 46.67 -1.47 0.27
C ARG A 44 45.76 -0.26 0.04
N TYR A 45 44.63 -0.22 0.73
CA TYR A 45 43.97 1.01 1.06
C TYR A 45 44.08 1.24 2.56
N SER A 46 44.70 2.34 2.92
CA SER A 46 44.81 2.84 4.28
C SER A 46 43.51 3.48 4.68
N ILE A 47 42.95 3.01 5.80
CA ILE A 47 41.87 3.70 6.51
C ILE A 47 42.52 4.55 7.60
N CYS A 48 42.29 5.85 7.52
CA CYS A 48 42.74 6.83 8.52
C CYS A 48 41.74 6.79 9.70
N MET A 49 42.14 6.23 10.83
CA MET A 49 41.47 6.39 12.10
C MET A 49 42.04 7.61 12.84
N THR A 50 41.21 8.60 13.10
CA THR A 50 41.51 9.68 14.03
C THR A 50 41.15 9.28 15.45
N LEU A 51 42.14 9.04 16.28
CA LEU A 51 41.99 8.98 17.73
C LEU A 51 42.02 10.38 18.33
N THR A 52 40.98 10.74 19.05
CA THR A 52 40.99 11.90 19.95
C THR A 52 41.39 11.47 21.36
N HIS A 53 42.58 11.91 21.81
CA HIS A 53 42.91 11.94 23.24
C HIS A 53 42.95 13.39 23.73
N ARG A 54 42.19 13.64 24.76
CA ARG A 54 42.30 14.84 25.63
C ARG A 54 43.46 14.66 26.60
N LEU A 55 44.29 15.68 26.76
CA LEU A 55 44.98 16.04 28.02
C LEU A 55 45.32 17.52 28.09
N PRO A 56 45.62 18.10 29.28
CA PRO A 56 45.24 19.47 29.62
C PRO A 56 46.36 20.51 29.46
N ALA A 57 45.96 21.79 29.53
CA ALA A 57 46.78 22.95 29.49
C ALA A 57 47.69 23.08 30.72
N ALA A 58 48.99 23.34 30.50
CA ALA A 58 49.82 24.09 31.43
C ALA A 58 50.98 24.74 30.68
N ALA A 59 51.15 26.01 30.95
CA ALA A 59 52.09 27.02 30.50
C ALA A 59 53.56 26.60 30.29
N LEU A 60 54.19 27.16 29.24
CA LEU A 60 55.50 27.79 29.42
C LEU A 60 55.80 28.80 28.31
N ALA A 61 55.91 30.09 28.66
CA ALA A 61 56.48 31.14 27.83
C ALA A 61 58.01 31.06 27.89
N LEU A 62 58.68 31.05 26.75
CA LEU A 62 60.10 31.37 26.68
C LEU A 62 60.35 32.07 25.34
N LEU A 63 60.82 33.30 25.53
CA LEU A 63 61.42 34.22 24.55
C LEU A 63 62.60 33.57 23.85
N LEU A 64 62.69 33.64 22.54
CA LEU A 64 63.93 33.66 21.78
C LEU A 64 63.76 34.59 20.59
N SER A 65 64.38 35.74 20.75
CA SER A 65 64.73 36.70 19.68
C SER A 65 65.87 36.12 18.86
N SER A 66 65.67 35.94 17.55
CA SER A 66 66.81 35.89 16.63
C SER A 66 66.44 36.59 15.33
N ALA A 67 67.26 37.53 14.98
CA ALA A 67 67.25 38.36 13.80
C ALA A 67 67.33 37.49 12.54
N ALA A 68 66.43 37.69 11.61
CA ALA A 68 66.54 37.20 10.24
C ALA A 68 67.04 38.36 9.32
N PRO A 69 67.90 38.07 8.34
CA PRO A 69 68.41 39.11 7.42
C PRO A 69 67.30 39.49 6.42
N ALA A 70 67.17 40.78 6.19
CA ALA A 70 66.40 41.34 5.09
C ALA A 70 67.06 40.96 3.77
N ALA A 71 66.39 40.18 2.97
CA ALA A 71 66.73 39.92 1.59
C ALA A 71 65.48 39.85 0.73
N LEU A 72 65.27 40.89 -0.05
CA LEU A 72 64.58 40.95 -1.31
C LEU A 72 63.13 40.38 -1.31
N ALA A 73 62.19 41.15 -0.78
CA ALA A 73 60.81 41.08 -1.23
C ALA A 73 60.73 41.72 -2.62
N GLN A 74 60.80 40.93 -3.66
CA GLN A 74 60.26 41.33 -4.96
C GLN A 74 58.77 41.52 -4.82
N ASP A 75 58.27 42.70 -5.17
CA ASP A 75 56.86 43.02 -5.25
C ASP A 75 56.12 42.06 -6.23
N TRP A 76 55.62 40.97 -5.69
CA TRP A 76 54.64 40.18 -6.40
C TRP A 76 53.28 40.82 -6.14
N THR A 77 52.86 41.73 -6.99
CA THR A 77 51.49 42.22 -7.08
C THR A 77 50.65 41.13 -7.76
N GLY A 78 50.37 40.03 -7.04
CA GLY A 78 49.32 39.10 -7.42
C GLY A 78 47.98 39.85 -7.46
N PRO A 79 47.04 39.41 -8.28
CA PRO A 79 45.72 40.03 -8.31
C PRO A 79 45.21 40.10 -6.88
N GLN A 80 44.89 41.31 -6.42
CA GLN A 80 44.25 41.51 -5.11
C GLN A 80 43.04 40.61 -5.06
N ALA A 81 42.99 39.69 -4.09
CA ALA A 81 41.78 38.95 -3.79
C ALA A 81 40.64 39.96 -3.69
N PRO A 82 39.55 39.80 -4.40
CA PRO A 82 38.41 40.69 -4.30
C PRO A 82 38.08 40.81 -2.81
N THR A 83 38.10 42.04 -2.29
CA THR A 83 37.67 42.32 -0.92
C THR A 83 36.32 41.69 -0.76
N ALA A 84 36.20 40.71 0.15
CA ALA A 84 34.92 40.08 0.43
C ALA A 84 33.90 41.22 0.69
N PRO A 85 32.80 41.28 -0.03
CA PRO A 85 31.83 42.32 0.19
C PRO A 85 31.43 42.27 1.67
N THR A 86 31.47 43.43 2.31
CA THR A 86 30.93 43.60 3.67
C THR A 86 29.55 42.94 3.67
N PRO A 87 29.23 42.06 4.63
CA PRO A 87 27.88 41.45 4.65
C PRO A 87 26.86 42.57 4.75
N GLN A 88 26.27 42.93 3.64
CA GLN A 88 25.08 43.77 3.65
C GLN A 88 23.99 42.86 4.11
N ASN A 89 23.26 43.26 5.17
CA ASN A 89 22.00 42.65 5.59
C ASN A 89 20.87 42.90 4.55
N THR A 90 21.23 42.92 3.28
CA THR A 90 20.28 42.94 2.19
C THR A 90 19.82 41.48 2.03
N PRO A 91 18.51 41.17 2.17
CA PRO A 91 18.01 39.83 1.86
C PRO A 91 18.56 39.44 0.47
N LEU A 92 19.13 38.25 0.37
CA LEU A 92 19.48 37.67 -0.93
C LEU A 92 18.24 37.84 -1.82
N ALA A 93 18.43 38.48 -2.99
CA ALA A 93 17.36 38.55 -3.97
C ALA A 93 16.85 37.11 -4.19
N LEU A 94 15.60 36.85 -3.84
CA LEU A 94 15.01 35.57 -4.13
C LEU A 94 15.22 35.26 -5.62
N PRO A 95 15.52 34.00 -5.98
CA PRO A 95 15.53 33.61 -7.38
C PRO A 95 14.23 34.10 -8.01
N ARG A 96 14.30 34.56 -9.28
CA ARG A 96 13.11 35.06 -9.99
C ARG A 96 11.98 34.03 -9.80
N ALA A 97 10.90 34.47 -9.14
CA ALA A 97 9.75 33.62 -8.91
C ALA A 97 9.22 33.14 -10.28
N LEU A 98 9.06 31.85 -10.43
CA LEU A 98 8.38 31.30 -11.58
C LEU A 98 6.92 31.76 -11.59
N PRO A 99 6.27 31.87 -12.76
CA PRO A 99 4.83 32.12 -12.82
C PRO A 99 4.09 31.11 -11.94
N PRO A 100 3.00 31.52 -11.26
CA PRO A 100 2.24 30.57 -10.44
C PRO A 100 1.66 29.46 -11.31
N ILE A 101 1.55 28.25 -10.77
CA ILE A 101 0.86 27.14 -11.40
C ILE A 101 -0.62 27.51 -11.52
N PRO A 102 -1.21 27.51 -12.74
CA PRO A 102 -2.61 27.85 -12.93
C PRO A 102 -3.55 26.96 -12.15
N ALA A 103 -4.49 27.57 -11.40
CA ALA A 103 -5.54 26.85 -10.71
C ALA A 103 -6.56 26.27 -11.70
N PRO A 104 -7.15 25.09 -11.45
CA PRO A 104 -8.10 24.47 -12.36
C PRO A 104 -9.40 25.27 -12.45
N THR A 105 -9.86 25.49 -13.68
CA THR A 105 -11.14 26.13 -14.01
C THR A 105 -12.17 25.09 -14.46
N ALA A 106 -13.40 25.54 -14.73
CA ALA A 106 -14.45 24.69 -15.30
C ALA A 106 -14.35 24.56 -16.82
N GLU A 107 -13.45 25.31 -17.49
CA GLU A 107 -13.24 25.24 -18.92
C GLU A 107 -12.60 23.92 -19.33
N ALA A 108 -13.01 23.40 -20.50
CA ALA A 108 -12.35 22.24 -21.08
C ALA A 108 -11.04 22.64 -21.77
N TYR A 109 -10.04 21.76 -21.70
CA TYR A 109 -8.80 21.93 -22.44
C TYR A 109 -9.08 21.88 -23.96
N PRO A 110 -8.57 22.83 -24.73
CA PRO A 110 -8.86 22.91 -26.19
C PRO A 110 -8.07 21.83 -26.96
N GLY A 111 -8.77 20.79 -27.39
CA GLY A 111 -8.22 19.70 -28.20
C GLY A 111 -8.03 18.41 -27.46
N VAL A 112 -7.49 17.42 -28.17
CA VAL A 112 -7.26 16.05 -27.68
C VAL A 112 -5.76 15.76 -27.58
N ILE A 113 -5.30 15.30 -26.46
CA ILE A 113 -3.90 14.89 -26.26
C ILE A 113 -3.74 13.47 -26.80
N ARG A 114 -2.93 13.28 -27.86
CA ARG A 114 -2.54 11.95 -28.30
C ARG A 114 -1.51 11.40 -27.30
N TYR A 115 -1.72 10.19 -26.85
CA TYR A 115 -0.92 9.60 -25.77
C TYR A 115 -0.52 8.17 -26.13
N GLU A 116 0.75 8.00 -26.42
CA GLU A 116 1.36 6.77 -26.92
C GLU A 116 2.33 6.21 -25.85
N VAL A 117 2.08 4.98 -25.43
CA VAL A 117 2.91 4.27 -24.47
C VAL A 117 3.55 3.06 -25.14
N ASP A 118 4.85 2.86 -24.98
CA ASP A 118 5.56 1.65 -25.38
C ASP A 118 6.07 0.92 -24.15
N ALA A 119 5.46 -0.23 -23.86
CA ALA A 119 5.80 -1.12 -22.75
C ALA A 119 6.48 -2.43 -23.23
N THR A 120 7.12 -2.42 -24.40
CA THR A 120 7.77 -3.60 -24.98
C THR A 120 9.15 -3.89 -24.38
N ASP A 121 9.81 -2.91 -23.76
CA ASP A 121 11.18 -3.05 -23.20
C ASP A 121 11.15 -3.65 -21.79
N VAL A 122 10.53 -4.84 -21.68
CA VAL A 122 10.29 -5.51 -20.40
C VAL A 122 11.55 -5.98 -19.70
N GLU A 123 12.59 -6.34 -20.47
CA GLU A 123 13.87 -6.78 -19.91
C GLU A 123 14.61 -5.64 -19.21
N LYS A 124 14.55 -4.43 -19.76
CA LYS A 124 15.15 -3.24 -19.15
C LYS A 124 14.20 -2.52 -18.21
N LYS A 125 12.93 -2.96 -18.11
CA LYS A 125 11.89 -2.37 -17.26
C LYS A 125 11.67 -0.88 -17.57
N ILE A 126 11.61 -0.52 -18.85
CA ILE A 126 11.45 0.85 -19.34
C ILE A 126 10.11 0.98 -20.05
N VAL A 127 9.31 1.93 -19.61
CA VAL A 127 8.11 2.41 -20.33
C VAL A 127 8.48 3.70 -21.04
N ARG A 128 8.29 3.77 -22.36
CA ARG A 128 8.50 4.98 -23.16
C ARG A 128 7.17 5.66 -23.42
N VAL A 129 7.21 6.96 -23.35
CA VAL A 129 6.02 7.80 -23.51
C VAL A 129 6.26 8.85 -24.57
N ARG A 130 5.25 9.05 -25.41
CA ARG A 130 5.13 10.17 -26.33
C ARG A 130 3.74 10.77 -26.18
N GLN A 131 3.70 12.05 -25.88
CA GLN A 131 2.46 12.82 -25.82
C GLN A 131 2.52 13.95 -26.86
N THR A 132 1.48 14.06 -27.67
CA THR A 132 1.31 15.19 -28.57
C THR A 132 0.18 16.05 -28.02
N ILE A 133 0.53 17.27 -27.63
CA ILE A 133 -0.33 18.18 -26.87
C ILE A 133 -0.63 19.41 -27.68
N PRO A 134 -1.89 19.67 -28.05
CA PRO A 134 -2.30 20.95 -28.66
C PRO A 134 -2.01 22.10 -27.70
N VAL A 135 -1.41 23.19 -28.16
CA VAL A 135 -1.02 24.32 -27.32
C VAL A 135 -1.27 25.65 -28.02
N ALA A 136 -1.29 26.75 -27.25
CA ALA A 136 -1.16 28.10 -27.75
C ALA A 136 0.23 28.67 -27.38
N PRO A 137 0.78 29.61 -28.17
CA PRO A 137 2.00 30.31 -27.81
C PRO A 137 1.90 31.03 -26.46
N GLY A 138 3.00 31.00 -25.70
CA GLY A 138 3.09 31.62 -24.38
C GLY A 138 3.34 30.63 -23.26
N PRO A 139 3.12 31.02 -21.99
CA PRO A 139 3.42 30.18 -20.84
C PRO A 139 2.49 28.98 -20.72
N LEU A 140 3.08 27.78 -20.56
CA LEU A 140 2.41 26.52 -20.30
C LEU A 140 3.03 25.86 -19.08
N VAL A 141 2.20 25.27 -18.21
CA VAL A 141 2.65 24.41 -17.13
C VAL A 141 2.10 23.02 -17.35
N LEU A 142 2.97 22.02 -17.41
CA LEU A 142 2.60 20.61 -17.37
C LEU A 142 2.78 20.05 -15.97
N LEU A 143 1.80 19.27 -15.51
CA LEU A 143 1.79 18.62 -14.19
C LEU A 143 2.00 17.12 -14.36
N TYR A 144 2.79 16.54 -13.45
CA TYR A 144 2.80 15.09 -13.21
C TYR A 144 1.87 14.78 -12.05
N PRO A 145 1.01 13.75 -12.13
CA PRO A 145 0.06 13.42 -11.07
C PRO A 145 0.76 13.15 -9.73
N LYS A 146 0.31 13.81 -8.68
CA LYS A 146 0.90 13.78 -7.35
C LYS A 146 0.07 12.97 -6.37
N PHE A 147 -1.24 13.27 -6.31
CA PHE A 147 -2.23 12.56 -5.49
C PHE A 147 -2.91 11.52 -6.36
N LEU A 148 -2.52 10.25 -6.17
CA LEU A 148 -3.03 9.17 -7.01
C LEU A 148 -4.31 8.60 -6.40
N PRO A 149 -5.32 8.25 -7.22
CA PRO A 149 -6.57 7.65 -6.75
C PRO A 149 -6.31 6.41 -5.86
N GLY A 150 -7.07 6.27 -4.77
CA GLY A 150 -6.97 5.13 -3.84
C GLY A 150 -5.68 5.07 -2.99
N ASN A 151 -4.72 5.98 -3.21
CA ASN A 151 -3.48 6.00 -2.42
C ASN A 151 -3.57 6.90 -1.18
N HIS A 152 -4.56 7.77 -1.08
CA HIS A 152 -4.82 8.70 0.02
C HIS A 152 -3.62 9.55 0.45
N ALA A 153 -2.62 9.72 -0.43
CA ALA A 153 -1.35 10.39 -0.14
C ALA A 153 -0.66 10.84 -1.44
N PRO A 154 0.29 11.80 -1.38
CA PRO A 154 1.06 12.24 -2.53
C PRO A 154 2.10 11.19 -2.93
N THR A 155 1.68 10.15 -3.63
CA THR A 155 2.50 8.98 -3.99
C THR A 155 2.98 8.95 -5.43
N GLY A 156 2.74 10.02 -6.21
CA GLY A 156 3.22 10.12 -7.59
C GLY A 156 4.75 9.95 -7.68
N PRO A 157 5.29 8.93 -8.37
CA PRO A 157 6.72 8.61 -8.35
C PRO A 157 7.51 9.44 -9.39
N ILE A 158 7.45 10.76 -9.30
CA ILE A 158 8.08 11.71 -10.25
C ILE A 158 9.58 11.46 -10.43
N GLN A 159 10.28 10.96 -9.41
CA GLN A 159 11.71 10.64 -9.47
C GLN A 159 12.04 9.49 -10.42
N LEU A 160 11.06 8.73 -10.89
CA LEU A 160 11.23 7.66 -11.87
C LEU A 160 11.06 8.16 -13.33
N VAL A 161 10.68 9.43 -13.51
CA VAL A 161 10.57 10.06 -14.82
C VAL A 161 11.93 10.58 -15.26
N SER A 162 12.35 10.21 -16.45
CA SER A 162 13.67 10.55 -17.02
C SER A 162 13.60 10.91 -18.50
N GLY A 163 14.61 11.64 -18.97
CA GLY A 163 14.80 11.92 -20.40
C GLY A 163 13.72 12.81 -20.99
N VAL A 164 13.12 13.71 -20.22
CA VAL A 164 12.08 14.62 -20.69
C VAL A 164 12.61 15.52 -21.79
N LYS A 165 11.95 15.47 -22.96
CA LYS A 165 12.21 16.31 -24.12
C LYS A 165 10.90 16.94 -24.56
N VAL A 166 10.95 18.23 -24.87
CA VAL A 166 9.81 18.97 -25.43
C VAL A 166 10.25 19.52 -26.78
N GLN A 167 9.43 19.29 -27.78
CA GLN A 167 9.66 19.74 -29.14
C GLN A 167 8.39 20.38 -29.71
N GLY A 168 8.54 21.44 -30.53
CA GLY A 168 7.42 22.11 -31.15
C GLY A 168 7.86 22.87 -32.38
N GLY A 169 7.03 22.85 -33.43
CA GLY A 169 7.29 23.59 -34.69
C GLY A 169 8.40 22.98 -35.54
N GLY A 170 8.06 22.68 -36.79
CA GLY A 170 8.98 22.16 -37.80
C GLY A 170 8.76 20.67 -38.12
N SER A 171 8.62 20.39 -39.41
CA SER A 171 8.50 19.03 -39.95
C SER A 171 9.77 18.20 -39.79
N ASP A 172 10.87 18.83 -39.37
CA ASP A 172 12.20 18.22 -39.19
C ASP A 172 12.56 17.90 -37.73
N GLY A 173 11.67 18.16 -36.76
CA GLY A 173 11.88 17.89 -35.36
C GLY A 173 12.97 18.73 -34.66
N SER A 174 13.48 19.77 -35.34
CA SER A 174 14.56 20.61 -34.83
C SER A 174 14.16 21.64 -33.77
N GLY A 175 12.86 21.78 -33.53
CA GLY A 175 12.31 22.79 -32.61
C GLY A 175 12.35 22.37 -31.12
N ARG A 176 13.53 22.15 -30.53
CA ARG A 176 13.62 21.91 -29.09
C ARG A 176 13.07 23.11 -28.34
N ILE A 177 12.24 22.81 -27.33
CA ILE A 177 11.72 23.79 -26.37
C ILE A 177 12.29 23.43 -24.99
N ASP A 178 12.88 24.41 -24.32
CA ASP A 178 13.41 24.21 -22.98
C ASP A 178 12.27 24.24 -21.96
N TRP A 179 12.44 23.46 -20.93
CA TRP A 179 11.52 23.38 -19.79
C TRP A 179 12.26 23.60 -18.49
N LEU A 180 11.55 24.09 -17.47
CA LEU A 180 12.10 24.32 -16.14
C LEU A 180 11.19 23.66 -15.10
N ARG A 181 11.76 22.84 -14.23
CA ARG A 181 11.02 22.27 -13.09
C ARG A 181 10.72 23.34 -12.08
N ASP A 182 9.50 23.36 -11.54
CA ASP A 182 9.14 24.27 -10.46
C ASP A 182 10.00 24.01 -9.21
N THR A 183 10.45 25.07 -8.55
CA THR A 183 11.36 24.98 -7.41
C THR A 183 10.68 24.72 -6.08
N ILE A 184 9.35 24.87 -6.02
CA ILE A 184 8.50 24.63 -4.85
C ILE A 184 7.68 23.36 -5.03
N ASP A 185 7.04 23.19 -6.19
CA ASP A 185 6.32 21.96 -6.53
C ASP A 185 7.05 21.20 -7.65
N PRO A 186 7.94 20.25 -7.34
CA PRO A 186 8.74 19.54 -8.33
C PRO A 186 7.91 18.65 -9.28
N TYR A 187 6.60 18.57 -9.10
CA TYR A 187 5.67 17.91 -10.00
C TYR A 187 5.22 18.78 -11.18
N ALA A 188 5.63 20.05 -11.23
CA ALA A 188 5.28 21.00 -12.30
C ALA A 188 6.48 21.31 -13.21
N PHE A 189 6.22 21.43 -14.51
CA PHE A 189 7.17 21.77 -15.56
C PHE A 189 6.70 23.01 -16.30
N HIS A 190 7.45 24.09 -16.20
CA HIS A 190 7.20 25.35 -16.90
C HIS A 190 7.82 25.32 -18.29
N ILE A 191 7.07 25.72 -19.28
CA ILE A 191 7.43 25.73 -20.70
C ILE A 191 6.99 27.08 -21.29
N GLU A 192 7.83 27.72 -22.09
CA GLU A 192 7.45 28.86 -22.90
C GLU A 192 7.26 28.39 -24.33
N VAL A 193 6.01 28.31 -24.77
CA VAL A 193 5.64 27.84 -26.10
C VAL A 193 5.95 28.98 -27.12
N PRO A 194 6.83 28.74 -28.14
CA PRO A 194 7.20 29.74 -29.09
C PRO A 194 6.01 30.23 -29.99
N GLN A 195 6.13 31.44 -30.50
CA GLN A 195 5.14 31.96 -31.46
C GLN A 195 5.05 31.07 -32.70
N GLY A 196 3.82 30.83 -33.17
CA GLY A 196 3.55 29.97 -34.30
C GLY A 196 3.51 28.47 -34.01
N VAL A 197 3.80 28.04 -32.79
CA VAL A 197 3.66 26.65 -32.38
C VAL A 197 2.26 26.40 -31.83
N SER A 198 1.52 25.50 -32.49
CA SER A 198 0.16 25.09 -32.12
C SER A 198 0.08 23.66 -31.48
N GLU A 199 1.19 22.94 -31.48
CA GLU A 199 1.29 21.59 -30.97
C GLU A 199 2.72 21.34 -30.47
N ILE A 200 2.87 20.70 -29.32
CA ILE A 200 4.16 20.23 -28.82
C ILE A 200 4.15 18.69 -28.66
N THR A 201 5.31 18.09 -28.87
CA THR A 201 5.56 16.69 -28.54
C THR A 201 6.40 16.63 -27.26
N VAL A 202 5.93 15.86 -26.29
CA VAL A 202 6.66 15.58 -25.05
C VAL A 202 7.03 14.11 -25.03
N GLU A 203 8.32 13.80 -24.95
CA GLU A 203 8.85 12.44 -24.84
C GLU A 203 9.58 12.27 -23.51
N PHE A 204 9.39 11.12 -22.88
CA PHE A 204 10.12 10.75 -21.66
C PHE A 204 10.08 9.23 -21.44
N GLN A 205 10.80 8.76 -20.44
CA GLN A 205 10.75 7.40 -19.96
C GLN A 205 10.32 7.35 -18.51
N TRP A 206 9.49 6.37 -18.18
CA TRP A 206 9.26 5.95 -16.80
C TRP A 206 10.10 4.70 -16.53
N LEU A 207 11.09 4.85 -15.62
CA LEU A 207 12.03 3.79 -15.28
C LEU A 207 11.46 2.98 -14.11
N THR A 208 10.93 1.80 -14.40
CA THR A 208 10.29 0.98 -13.36
C THR A 208 11.31 0.25 -12.50
N GLN A 209 10.91 -0.20 -11.32
CA GLN A 209 11.84 -0.74 -10.32
C GLN A 209 12.27 -2.18 -10.63
N PRO A 210 13.53 -2.53 -10.38
CA PRO A 210 14.03 -3.90 -10.52
C PRO A 210 13.57 -4.81 -9.39
N ASP A 211 13.37 -4.26 -8.20
CA ASP A 211 12.95 -4.98 -6.98
C ASP A 211 12.00 -4.12 -6.12
N ASN A 212 11.42 -4.71 -5.08
CA ASN A 212 10.46 -4.07 -4.19
C ASN A 212 11.10 -3.32 -3.01
N SER A 213 12.39 -2.99 -3.06
CA SER A 213 13.09 -2.34 -1.94
C SER A 213 12.63 -0.91 -1.70
N THR A 214 12.41 -0.15 -2.76
CA THR A 214 11.99 1.26 -2.71
C THR A 214 10.55 1.44 -3.19
N TRP A 215 10.22 0.91 -4.36
CA TRP A 215 8.91 1.02 -5.00
C TRP A 215 8.47 -0.36 -5.50
N ARG A 216 7.19 -0.49 -5.77
CA ARG A 216 6.63 -1.73 -6.29
C ARG A 216 7.20 -2.08 -7.66
N VAL A 217 7.59 -3.34 -7.85
CA VAL A 217 7.87 -3.89 -9.19
C VAL A 217 6.56 -3.98 -9.96
N VAL A 218 6.52 -3.38 -11.14
CA VAL A 218 5.32 -3.30 -12.00
C VAL A 218 5.53 -3.94 -13.37
N MET A 219 6.76 -4.37 -13.67
CA MET A 219 7.12 -4.95 -14.96
C MET A 219 8.10 -6.11 -14.79
N THR A 220 7.80 -7.23 -15.43
CA THR A 220 8.64 -8.43 -15.54
C THR A 220 8.69 -8.88 -17.01
N PRO A 221 9.56 -9.84 -17.38
CA PRO A 221 9.53 -10.40 -18.73
C PRO A 221 8.20 -11.04 -19.15
N GLU A 222 7.34 -11.40 -18.19
CA GLU A 222 6.07 -12.10 -18.44
C GLU A 222 4.83 -11.21 -18.32
N MET A 223 4.93 -10.06 -17.59
CA MET A 223 3.76 -9.22 -17.35
C MET A 223 4.10 -7.76 -17.03
N VAL A 224 3.15 -6.88 -17.28
CA VAL A 224 3.19 -5.46 -16.91
C VAL A 224 1.89 -5.03 -16.25
N ASN A 225 2.02 -4.21 -15.22
CA ASN A 225 0.94 -3.43 -14.65
C ASN A 225 1.20 -1.95 -14.92
N LEU A 226 0.51 -1.41 -15.89
CA LEU A 226 0.58 0.00 -16.23
C LEU A 226 -0.55 0.75 -15.51
N GLN A 227 -0.18 1.68 -14.65
CA GLN A 227 -1.04 2.72 -14.12
C GLN A 227 -0.71 4.00 -14.90
N TRP A 228 -1.68 4.51 -15.67
CA TRP A 228 -1.47 5.60 -16.63
C TRP A 228 -0.91 6.88 -15.99
N GLU A 229 -1.33 7.20 -14.77
CA GLU A 229 -0.89 8.38 -14.02
C GLU A 229 0.62 8.40 -13.74
N LYS A 230 1.29 7.25 -13.80
CA LYS A 230 2.74 7.15 -13.59
C LYS A 230 3.54 7.42 -14.85
N ALA A 231 2.86 7.51 -15.98
CA ALA A 231 3.48 7.63 -17.29
C ALA A 231 2.90 8.78 -18.12
N LEU A 232 2.32 9.82 -17.53
CA LEU A 232 1.76 10.96 -18.26
C LEU A 232 2.07 12.32 -17.60
N LEU A 233 1.99 13.36 -18.42
CA LEU A 233 1.92 14.76 -18.01
C LEU A 233 0.61 15.37 -18.53
N TYR A 234 0.06 16.35 -17.82
CA TYR A 234 -1.16 17.03 -18.22
C TYR A 234 -1.12 18.54 -17.99
N PRO A 235 -1.83 19.37 -18.79
CA PRO A 235 -1.84 20.82 -18.65
C PRO A 235 -2.46 21.27 -17.32
N ALA A 236 -1.78 22.19 -16.61
CA ALA A 236 -2.35 22.89 -15.46
C ALA A 236 -3.46 23.86 -15.90
N GLY A 237 -4.32 24.25 -14.97
CA GLY A 237 -5.41 25.21 -15.21
C GLY A 237 -6.76 24.56 -15.55
N TYR A 238 -6.83 23.23 -15.61
CA TYR A 238 -8.05 22.50 -16.02
C TYR A 238 -8.42 21.43 -14.98
N ARG A 239 -9.71 21.08 -14.95
CA ARG A 239 -10.20 19.91 -14.22
C ARG A 239 -9.81 18.64 -14.96
N SER A 240 -9.54 17.55 -14.24
CA SER A 240 -9.22 16.25 -14.85
C SER A 240 -10.32 15.75 -15.79
N THR A 241 -11.58 16.03 -15.52
CA THR A 241 -12.73 15.70 -16.38
C THR A 241 -12.84 16.58 -17.63
N GLY A 242 -12.07 17.68 -17.71
CA GLY A 242 -12.05 18.61 -18.84
C GLY A 242 -10.87 18.42 -19.79
N ILE A 243 -9.99 17.42 -19.57
CA ILE A 243 -8.83 17.16 -20.42
C ILE A 243 -9.02 15.81 -21.12
N THR A 244 -9.11 15.82 -22.44
CA THR A 244 -9.35 14.61 -23.25
C THR A 244 -8.02 14.02 -23.73
N PHE A 245 -7.86 12.71 -23.55
CA PHE A 245 -6.76 11.90 -24.05
C PHE A 245 -7.25 10.88 -25.07
N ALA A 246 -6.45 10.62 -26.11
CA ALA A 246 -6.57 9.48 -27.01
C ALA A 246 -5.41 8.52 -26.74
N PRO A 247 -5.60 7.53 -25.85
CA PRO A 247 -4.52 6.67 -25.39
C PRO A 247 -4.30 5.47 -26.33
N SER A 248 -3.03 5.07 -26.45
CA SER A 248 -2.62 3.82 -27.07
C SER A 248 -1.45 3.19 -26.30
N ILE A 249 -1.32 1.87 -26.40
CA ILE A 249 -0.20 1.15 -25.80
C ILE A 249 0.31 0.05 -26.73
N ARG A 250 1.63 -0.04 -26.82
CA ARG A 250 2.31 -1.17 -27.45
C ARG A 250 2.81 -2.14 -26.40
N LEU A 251 2.37 -3.39 -26.50
CA LEU A 251 2.76 -4.52 -25.66
C LEU A 251 3.66 -5.47 -26.46
N PRO A 252 4.46 -6.34 -25.81
CA PRO A 252 5.18 -7.40 -26.48
C PRO A 252 4.25 -8.26 -27.34
N GLN A 253 4.78 -8.76 -28.46
CA GLN A 253 4.00 -9.56 -29.39
C GLN A 253 3.43 -10.83 -28.72
N GLY A 254 2.16 -11.12 -28.98
CA GLY A 254 1.46 -12.28 -28.43
C GLY A 254 0.89 -12.09 -27.02
N TRP A 255 1.22 -10.98 -26.35
CA TRP A 255 0.63 -10.67 -25.06
C TRP A 255 -0.86 -10.30 -25.20
N LYS A 256 -1.61 -10.53 -24.12
CA LYS A 256 -2.99 -10.08 -23.96
C LYS A 256 -3.09 -9.17 -22.74
N TYR A 257 -4.21 -8.48 -22.59
CA TYR A 257 -4.40 -7.53 -21.51
C TYR A 257 -5.85 -7.47 -21.01
N GLY A 258 -6.02 -6.95 -19.80
CA GLY A 258 -7.28 -6.49 -19.21
C GLY A 258 -7.19 -5.00 -18.90
N VAL A 259 -8.25 -4.25 -19.18
CA VAL A 259 -8.37 -2.81 -18.94
C VAL A 259 -9.85 -2.41 -18.93
N ALA A 260 -10.20 -1.37 -18.19
CA ALA A 260 -11.56 -0.83 -18.19
C ALA A 260 -11.82 0.26 -19.25
N LEU A 261 -10.85 0.53 -20.14
CA LEU A 261 -11.04 1.42 -21.28
C LEU A 261 -11.74 0.71 -22.45
N ASP A 262 -12.44 1.47 -23.28
CA ASP A 262 -13.07 0.96 -24.50
C ASP A 262 -12.02 0.78 -25.58
N THR A 263 -11.71 -0.46 -25.93
CA THR A 263 -10.74 -0.80 -26.96
C THR A 263 -11.33 -0.61 -28.36
N GLU A 264 -10.72 0.27 -29.16
CA GLU A 264 -11.10 0.44 -30.57
C GLU A 264 -10.42 -0.59 -31.46
N SER A 265 -9.13 -0.88 -31.21
CA SER A 265 -8.39 -1.90 -31.95
C SER A 265 -7.28 -2.54 -31.12
N PHE A 266 -6.92 -3.78 -31.46
CA PHE A 266 -5.73 -4.46 -30.96
C PHE A 266 -5.11 -5.29 -32.08
N VAL A 267 -4.04 -4.76 -32.66
CA VAL A 267 -3.36 -5.38 -33.80
C VAL A 267 -1.83 -5.35 -33.59
N ASP A 268 -1.18 -6.46 -33.78
CA ASP A 268 0.29 -6.58 -33.70
C ASP A 268 0.90 -6.00 -32.41
N GLY A 269 0.21 -6.22 -31.28
CA GLY A 269 0.64 -5.74 -29.97
C GLY A 269 0.30 -4.26 -29.70
N LEU A 270 -0.25 -3.53 -30.65
CA LEU A 270 -0.73 -2.16 -30.44
C LEU A 270 -2.22 -2.14 -30.11
N ALA A 271 -2.56 -1.70 -28.91
CA ALA A 271 -3.92 -1.40 -28.50
C ALA A 271 -4.19 0.10 -28.64
N THR A 272 -5.33 0.47 -29.24
CA THR A 272 -5.86 1.83 -29.24
C THR A 272 -7.19 1.86 -28.53
N PHE A 273 -7.45 2.94 -27.82
CA PHE A 273 -8.65 3.08 -26.99
C PHE A 273 -9.43 4.33 -27.41
N ALA A 274 -10.72 4.30 -27.20
CA ALA A 274 -11.58 5.46 -27.44
C ALA A 274 -11.09 6.67 -26.62
N PRO A 275 -11.18 7.90 -27.18
CA PRO A 275 -10.83 9.10 -26.43
C PRO A 275 -11.63 9.18 -25.13
N THR A 276 -10.93 9.51 -24.04
CA THR A 276 -11.53 9.58 -22.71
C THR A 276 -10.94 10.77 -21.93
N ASP A 277 -11.62 11.20 -20.89
CA ASP A 277 -11.09 12.24 -20.01
C ASP A 277 -9.98 11.72 -19.09
N LEU A 278 -9.13 12.66 -18.62
CA LEU A 278 -7.99 12.32 -17.75
C LEU A 278 -8.41 11.59 -16.47
N TYR A 279 -9.56 11.94 -15.87
CA TYR A 279 -10.06 11.29 -14.65
C TYR A 279 -10.35 9.81 -14.91
N THR A 280 -11.07 9.51 -15.99
CA THR A 280 -11.38 8.14 -16.39
C THR A 280 -10.14 7.37 -16.83
N LEU A 281 -9.21 8.00 -17.57
CA LEU A 281 -7.95 7.36 -17.99
C LEU A 281 -7.13 6.90 -16.79
N ILE A 282 -6.87 7.78 -15.84
CA ILE A 282 -6.06 7.48 -14.64
C ILE A 282 -6.69 6.36 -13.83
N ASP A 283 -8.02 6.31 -13.77
CA ASP A 283 -8.76 5.28 -13.01
C ASP A 283 -9.05 4.01 -13.83
N SER A 284 -8.32 3.77 -14.91
CA SER A 284 -8.47 2.59 -15.78
C SER A 284 -7.12 1.92 -16.06
N PRO A 285 -6.40 1.41 -15.04
CA PRO A 285 -5.09 0.77 -15.23
C PRO A 285 -5.19 -0.43 -16.17
N LEU A 286 -4.04 -0.83 -16.71
CA LEU A 286 -3.92 -1.98 -17.59
C LEU A 286 -3.00 -3.03 -16.97
N PHE A 287 -3.46 -4.29 -16.95
CA PHE A 287 -2.62 -5.45 -16.75
C PHE A 287 -2.43 -6.19 -18.07
N GLY A 288 -1.18 -6.38 -18.50
CA GLY A 288 -0.84 -7.14 -19.70
C GLY A 288 0.14 -8.27 -19.38
N GLY A 289 0.06 -9.37 -20.13
CA GLY A 289 0.98 -10.48 -19.89
C GLY A 289 0.99 -11.54 -20.99
N ALA A 290 2.08 -12.34 -20.99
CA ALA A 290 2.25 -13.50 -21.86
C ALA A 290 1.29 -14.63 -21.49
N HIS A 291 1.02 -14.78 -20.19
CA HIS A 291 0.10 -15.77 -19.63
C HIS A 291 -1.13 -15.05 -19.12
N PHE A 292 -2.23 -15.13 -19.88
CA PHE A 292 -3.45 -14.38 -19.64
C PHE A 292 -4.70 -15.23 -19.86
N GLN A 293 -5.68 -15.07 -19.00
CA GLN A 293 -7.01 -15.65 -19.14
C GLN A 293 -8.08 -14.64 -18.73
N ARG A 294 -9.14 -14.49 -19.54
CA ARG A 294 -10.34 -13.71 -19.22
C ARG A 294 -11.51 -14.65 -19.04
N ILE A 295 -12.17 -14.57 -17.91
CA ILE A 295 -13.28 -15.46 -17.51
C ILE A 295 -14.47 -14.59 -17.10
N ALA A 296 -15.65 -14.86 -17.67
CA ALA A 296 -16.88 -14.25 -17.17
C ALA A 296 -17.28 -14.90 -15.85
N ILE A 297 -17.55 -14.07 -14.84
CA ILE A 297 -17.97 -14.48 -13.50
C ILE A 297 -19.30 -13.81 -13.11
N ASP A 298 -20.09 -13.36 -14.09
CA ASP A 298 -21.36 -12.69 -13.87
C ASP A 298 -22.52 -13.69 -14.00
N PRO A 299 -23.17 -14.10 -12.90
CA PRO A 299 -24.27 -15.06 -12.95
C PRO A 299 -25.56 -14.51 -13.61
N ARG A 300 -25.64 -13.18 -13.80
CA ARG A 300 -26.82 -12.52 -14.41
C ARG A 300 -26.64 -12.23 -15.89
N ARG A 301 -25.42 -11.90 -16.31
CA ARG A 301 -25.11 -11.41 -17.68
C ARG A 301 -24.19 -12.35 -18.47
N GLY A 302 -23.55 -13.33 -17.82
CA GLY A 302 -22.58 -14.24 -18.47
C GLY A 302 -21.46 -13.46 -19.16
N ASN A 303 -21.31 -13.63 -20.49
CA ASN A 303 -20.39 -12.86 -21.34
C ASN A 303 -21.08 -11.64 -22.03
N GLY A 304 -22.30 -11.31 -21.59
CA GLY A 304 -23.06 -10.23 -22.20
C GLY A 304 -22.47 -8.85 -21.92
N GLU A 305 -23.03 -7.84 -22.56
CA GLU A 305 -22.69 -6.45 -22.33
C GLU A 305 -22.89 -6.09 -20.84
N GLY A 306 -21.94 -5.35 -20.28
CA GLY A 306 -21.93 -4.97 -18.89
C GLY A 306 -21.65 -6.11 -17.91
N ALA A 307 -21.08 -7.23 -18.35
CA ALA A 307 -20.71 -8.35 -17.49
C ALA A 307 -19.48 -8.06 -16.61
N VAL A 308 -19.37 -8.82 -15.52
CA VAL A 308 -18.21 -8.83 -14.65
C VAL A 308 -17.24 -9.93 -15.10
N HIS A 309 -15.96 -9.56 -15.24
CA HIS A 309 -14.93 -10.47 -15.70
C HIS A 309 -13.77 -10.56 -14.70
N LEU A 310 -13.19 -11.75 -14.62
CA LEU A 310 -11.91 -12.00 -13.95
C LEU A 310 -10.83 -12.13 -15.03
N ASN A 311 -9.91 -11.16 -15.06
CA ASN A 311 -8.74 -11.17 -15.95
C ASN A 311 -7.53 -11.61 -15.12
N ILE A 312 -7.01 -12.81 -15.41
CA ILE A 312 -5.90 -13.39 -14.67
C ILE A 312 -4.63 -13.29 -15.51
N MET A 313 -3.58 -12.69 -14.96
CA MET A 313 -2.21 -12.77 -15.44
C MET A 313 -1.40 -13.61 -14.46
N ALA A 314 -0.45 -14.38 -14.95
CA ALA A 314 0.37 -15.23 -14.09
C ALA A 314 1.84 -15.30 -14.55
N ASP A 315 2.74 -15.65 -13.61
CA ASP A 315 4.15 -15.87 -13.90
C ASP A 315 4.35 -17.03 -14.89
N THR A 316 3.43 -18.01 -14.88
CA THR A 316 3.45 -19.18 -15.77
C THR A 316 2.04 -19.63 -16.16
N ALA A 317 1.91 -20.33 -17.28
CA ALA A 317 0.62 -20.83 -17.76
C ALA A 317 -0.12 -21.77 -16.77
N LYS A 318 0.63 -22.52 -15.95
CA LYS A 318 0.04 -23.44 -14.95
C LYS A 318 -0.69 -22.72 -13.81
N ASP A 319 -0.32 -21.45 -13.54
CA ASP A 319 -0.87 -20.66 -12.45
C ASP A 319 -2.20 -19.95 -12.86
N LEU A 320 -2.65 -20.14 -14.13
CA LEU A 320 -3.91 -19.61 -14.66
C LEU A 320 -5.13 -20.51 -14.41
N ALA A 321 -5.04 -21.56 -13.65
CA ALA A 321 -6.04 -22.63 -13.61
C ALA A 321 -6.94 -22.59 -12.36
N PRO A 322 -7.91 -21.66 -12.24
CA PRO A 322 -8.94 -21.73 -11.21
C PRO A 322 -9.82 -22.99 -11.44
N THR A 323 -10.21 -23.65 -10.37
CA THR A 323 -11.18 -24.75 -10.43
C THR A 323 -12.60 -24.22 -10.67
N ALA A 324 -13.52 -25.07 -11.13
CA ALA A 324 -14.92 -24.71 -11.28
C ALA A 324 -15.56 -24.27 -9.94
N GLU A 325 -15.13 -24.88 -8.82
CA GLU A 325 -15.58 -24.51 -7.48
C GLU A 325 -15.12 -23.10 -7.12
N GLN A 326 -13.84 -22.76 -7.34
CA GLN A 326 -13.31 -21.40 -7.11
C GLN A 326 -14.02 -20.36 -7.97
N LEU A 327 -14.31 -20.67 -9.24
CA LEU A 327 -15.09 -19.79 -10.10
C LEU A 327 -16.49 -19.57 -9.55
N SER A 328 -17.15 -20.61 -9.01
CA SER A 328 -18.47 -20.47 -8.38
C SER A 328 -18.45 -19.53 -7.17
N TRP A 329 -17.35 -19.45 -6.40
CA TRP A 329 -17.20 -18.50 -5.30
C TRP A 329 -17.12 -17.06 -5.80
N PHE A 330 -16.42 -16.81 -6.92
CA PHE A 330 -16.37 -15.47 -7.53
C PHE A 330 -17.73 -15.09 -8.15
N GLU A 331 -18.45 -16.02 -8.77
CA GLU A 331 -19.83 -15.79 -9.22
C GLU A 331 -20.77 -15.46 -8.05
N ASN A 332 -20.60 -16.17 -6.93
CA ASN A 332 -21.34 -15.88 -5.70
C ASN A 332 -20.95 -14.50 -5.12
N LEU A 333 -19.68 -14.09 -5.21
CA LEU A 333 -19.26 -12.75 -4.80
C LEU A 333 -20.07 -11.69 -5.56
N VAL A 334 -20.13 -11.77 -6.89
CA VAL A 334 -20.93 -10.84 -7.71
C VAL A 334 -22.40 -10.89 -7.30
N ALA A 335 -22.97 -12.08 -7.12
CA ALA A 335 -24.38 -12.24 -6.73
C ALA A 335 -24.69 -11.68 -5.32
N GLN A 336 -23.79 -11.85 -4.35
CA GLN A 336 -23.98 -11.32 -2.99
C GLN A 336 -23.81 -9.81 -2.94
N THR A 337 -22.90 -9.27 -3.73
CA THR A 337 -22.68 -7.82 -3.86
C THR A 337 -23.88 -7.13 -4.52
N ASP A 338 -24.46 -7.72 -5.56
CA ASP A 338 -25.72 -7.26 -6.16
C ASP A 338 -26.87 -7.21 -5.15
N ARG A 339 -26.94 -8.19 -4.24
CA ARG A 339 -27.98 -8.20 -3.20
C ARG A 339 -27.75 -7.17 -2.12
N LEU A 340 -26.48 -6.91 -1.81
CA LEU A 340 -26.10 -5.93 -0.79
C LEU A 340 -26.42 -4.50 -1.23
N PHE A 341 -25.98 -4.11 -2.42
CA PHE A 341 -26.09 -2.72 -2.89
C PHE A 341 -27.31 -2.47 -3.78
N GLY A 342 -27.89 -3.49 -4.39
CA GLY A 342 -29.08 -3.39 -5.23
C GLY A 342 -28.88 -2.84 -6.63
N THR A 343 -27.80 -2.11 -6.89
CA THR A 343 -27.45 -1.46 -8.16
C THR A 343 -25.98 -1.67 -8.49
N ARG A 344 -25.57 -1.43 -9.75
CA ARG A 344 -24.20 -1.52 -10.21
C ARG A 344 -23.72 -0.13 -10.70
N PRO A 345 -22.79 0.54 -10.01
CA PRO A 345 -22.29 1.85 -10.41
C PRO A 345 -21.24 1.74 -11.54
N TYR A 346 -21.44 0.85 -12.49
CA TYR A 346 -20.56 0.61 -13.61
C TYR A 346 -21.35 0.00 -14.79
N ASP A 347 -20.88 0.25 -15.99
CA ASP A 347 -21.38 -0.40 -17.20
C ASP A 347 -20.81 -1.81 -17.38
N ARG A 348 -19.56 -2.06 -16.94
CA ARG A 348 -18.89 -3.35 -16.84
C ARG A 348 -17.89 -3.32 -15.67
N TYR A 349 -17.39 -4.47 -15.25
CA TYR A 349 -16.35 -4.52 -14.24
C TYR A 349 -15.28 -5.57 -14.56
N ASP A 350 -14.02 -5.18 -14.47
CA ASP A 350 -12.86 -6.00 -14.76
C ASP A 350 -11.98 -6.16 -13.51
N PHE A 351 -12.04 -7.33 -12.86
CA PHE A 351 -11.00 -7.68 -11.90
C PHE A 351 -9.71 -7.93 -12.66
N LEU A 352 -8.66 -7.17 -12.36
CA LEU A 352 -7.31 -7.35 -12.90
C LEU A 352 -6.49 -8.08 -11.84
N LEU A 353 -6.24 -9.37 -12.03
CA LEU A 353 -5.63 -10.24 -11.04
C LEU A 353 -4.26 -10.75 -11.54
N ALA A 354 -3.20 -10.41 -10.81
CA ALA A 354 -1.87 -10.98 -11.02
C ALA A 354 -1.60 -12.09 -9.99
N ALA A 355 -1.56 -13.35 -10.43
CA ALA A 355 -1.08 -14.48 -9.64
C ALA A 355 0.45 -14.56 -9.83
N THR A 356 1.22 -13.98 -8.89
CA THR A 356 2.64 -13.72 -9.11
C THR A 356 3.48 -13.76 -7.84
N SER A 357 4.73 -14.17 -7.99
CA SER A 357 5.78 -14.03 -6.98
C SER A 357 6.78 -12.91 -7.33
N LYS A 358 6.63 -12.29 -8.52
CA LYS A 358 7.62 -11.38 -9.12
C LYS A 358 7.16 -9.92 -9.06
N LEU A 359 5.89 -9.62 -9.35
CA LEU A 359 5.35 -8.27 -9.17
C LEU A 359 5.22 -7.91 -7.69
N GLY A 360 5.30 -6.63 -7.40
CA GLY A 360 4.96 -6.14 -6.06
C GLY A 360 3.47 -6.29 -5.76
N GLY A 361 3.13 -6.54 -4.49
CA GLY A 361 1.74 -6.63 -4.05
C GLY A 361 0.95 -5.35 -4.28
N ILE A 362 -0.32 -5.50 -4.69
CA ILE A 362 -1.29 -4.42 -4.83
C ILE A 362 -2.70 -4.95 -4.53
N GLY A 363 -3.50 -4.14 -3.87
CA GLY A 363 -4.93 -4.04 -3.91
C GLY A 363 -5.22 -2.59 -4.18
N LEU A 364 -5.98 -2.27 -5.22
CA LEU A 364 -6.31 -0.89 -5.56
C LEU A 364 -7.61 -0.85 -6.38
N GLU A 365 -8.50 -0.04 -5.87
CA GLU A 365 -9.82 0.15 -6.41
C GLU A 365 -9.87 1.15 -7.55
N HIS A 366 -10.75 0.88 -8.52
CA HIS A 366 -11.10 1.75 -9.63
C HIS A 366 -12.61 1.71 -9.90
N HIS A 367 -13.12 2.69 -10.66
CA HIS A 367 -14.57 2.80 -10.87
C HIS A 367 -15.18 1.61 -11.64
N ARG A 368 -14.42 1.00 -12.58
CA ARG A 368 -14.86 -0.13 -13.43
C ARG A 368 -13.90 -1.32 -13.39
N SER A 369 -12.92 -1.30 -12.47
CA SER A 369 -11.96 -2.38 -12.31
C SER A 369 -11.35 -2.36 -10.92
N SER A 370 -10.54 -3.35 -10.61
CA SER A 370 -9.62 -3.35 -9.48
C SER A 370 -8.31 -4.03 -9.84
N GLU A 371 -7.19 -3.52 -9.31
CA GLU A 371 -5.88 -4.13 -9.41
C GLU A 371 -5.67 -5.04 -8.20
N ASN A 372 -5.36 -6.31 -8.45
CA ASN A 372 -5.22 -7.32 -7.41
C ASN A 372 -3.95 -8.13 -7.64
N SER A 373 -3.14 -8.34 -6.62
CA SER A 373 -1.97 -9.21 -6.66
C SER A 373 -2.06 -10.26 -5.56
N VAL A 374 -1.98 -11.52 -5.97
CA VAL A 374 -2.05 -12.69 -5.09
C VAL A 374 -0.82 -13.57 -5.29
N PRO A 375 -0.49 -14.49 -4.35
CA PRO A 375 0.58 -15.45 -4.54
C PRO A 375 0.46 -16.22 -5.86
N ALA A 376 1.58 -16.59 -6.48
CA ALA A 376 1.58 -17.32 -7.76
C ALA A 376 0.78 -18.63 -7.69
N ASP A 377 0.81 -19.31 -6.55
CA ASP A 377 0.10 -20.55 -6.30
C ASP A 377 -1.33 -20.37 -5.73
N PHE A 378 -1.90 -19.16 -5.85
CA PHE A 378 -3.21 -18.81 -5.28
C PHE A 378 -4.31 -19.83 -5.59
N PHE A 379 -4.48 -20.19 -6.84
CA PHE A 379 -5.52 -21.14 -7.26
C PHE A 379 -5.17 -22.60 -6.91
N THR A 380 -3.89 -22.96 -6.93
CA THR A 380 -3.43 -24.34 -6.68
C THR A 380 -3.21 -24.63 -5.20
N ASN A 381 -3.11 -23.62 -4.35
CA ASN A 381 -2.84 -23.73 -2.91
C ASN A 381 -3.76 -22.81 -2.09
N TRP A 382 -5.05 -22.86 -2.38
CA TRP A 382 -6.07 -21.99 -1.79
C TRP A 382 -6.00 -21.89 -0.27
N GLY A 383 -5.81 -23.04 0.41
CA GLY A 383 -5.75 -23.09 1.85
C GLY A 383 -4.62 -22.28 2.48
N LYS A 384 -3.49 -22.07 1.78
CA LYS A 384 -2.41 -21.19 2.23
C LYS A 384 -2.62 -19.73 1.86
N SER A 385 -3.57 -19.46 0.99
CA SER A 385 -3.86 -18.12 0.47
C SER A 385 -4.95 -17.39 1.25
N MET A 386 -5.36 -17.90 2.41
CA MET A 386 -6.48 -17.35 3.20
C MET A 386 -6.31 -15.86 3.53
N GLY A 387 -5.09 -15.39 3.70
CA GLY A 387 -4.82 -13.95 3.90
C GLY A 387 -5.03 -13.08 2.65
N ALA A 388 -5.26 -13.68 1.47
CA ALA A 388 -5.48 -12.96 0.21
C ALA A 388 -6.91 -13.12 -0.36
N VAL A 389 -7.71 -14.05 0.17
CA VAL A 389 -9.05 -14.32 -0.41
C VAL A 389 -10.04 -13.17 -0.21
N GLY A 390 -9.84 -12.33 0.79
CA GLY A 390 -10.64 -11.12 1.05
C GLY A 390 -10.29 -9.93 0.17
N LEU A 391 -9.20 -9.99 -0.63
CA LEU A 391 -8.72 -8.88 -1.43
C LEU A 391 -9.75 -8.46 -2.50
N LEU A 392 -10.20 -9.39 -3.33
CA LEU A 392 -11.15 -9.08 -4.40
C LEU A 392 -12.51 -8.58 -3.86
N PRO A 393 -13.09 -9.16 -2.81
CA PRO A 393 -14.30 -8.62 -2.17
C PRO A 393 -14.12 -7.19 -1.63
N HIS A 394 -12.97 -6.86 -1.05
CA HIS A 394 -12.64 -5.52 -0.59
C HIS A 394 -12.59 -4.54 -1.76
N GLU A 395 -11.75 -4.80 -2.76
CA GLU A 395 -11.58 -3.93 -3.93
C GLU A 395 -12.87 -3.79 -4.75
N PHE A 396 -13.71 -4.84 -4.80
CA PHE A 396 -14.99 -4.77 -5.50
C PHE A 396 -16.01 -3.88 -4.78
N THR A 397 -16.02 -3.90 -3.46
CA THR A 397 -16.89 -3.05 -2.62
C THR A 397 -16.63 -1.57 -2.91
N HIS A 398 -15.40 -1.21 -3.20
CA HIS A 398 -15.01 0.15 -3.51
C HIS A 398 -15.69 0.73 -4.77
N ALA A 399 -16.18 -0.07 -5.70
CA ALA A 399 -16.97 0.45 -6.82
C ALA A 399 -18.15 1.32 -6.30
N TRP A 400 -18.75 0.93 -5.18
CA TRP A 400 -19.81 1.68 -4.48
C TRP A 400 -19.26 2.66 -3.46
N ASN A 401 -18.44 2.19 -2.50
CA ASN A 401 -17.88 2.99 -1.42
C ASN A 401 -16.44 3.40 -1.74
N GLY A 402 -16.23 4.64 -2.11
CA GLY A 402 -14.92 5.21 -2.47
C GLY A 402 -14.83 5.67 -3.92
N LYS A 403 -15.43 4.97 -4.87
CA LYS A 403 -15.44 5.39 -6.28
C LYS A 403 -16.73 6.11 -6.65
N ARG A 404 -17.88 5.49 -6.47
CA ARG A 404 -19.18 6.11 -6.74
C ARG A 404 -19.59 7.09 -5.62
N GLN A 405 -19.66 6.62 -4.40
CA GLN A 405 -19.86 7.44 -3.20
C GLN A 405 -18.50 7.68 -2.56
N ARG A 406 -18.03 8.92 -2.55
CA ARG A 406 -16.69 9.31 -2.10
C ARG A 406 -16.77 10.39 -1.04
N PRO A 407 -15.90 10.42 -0.01
CA PRO A 407 -15.78 11.57 0.86
C PRO A 407 -15.64 12.87 0.07
N ALA A 408 -16.42 13.87 0.38
CA ALA A 408 -16.44 15.14 -0.34
C ALA A 408 -15.07 15.84 -0.33
N ASP A 409 -14.29 15.63 0.73
CA ASP A 409 -12.95 16.19 0.93
C ASP A 409 -11.85 15.41 0.17
N GLU A 410 -12.18 14.29 -0.47
CA GLU A 410 -11.33 13.57 -1.42
C GLU A 410 -11.66 13.88 -2.89
N LEU A 411 -12.74 14.64 -3.16
CA LEU A 411 -13.08 15.06 -4.51
C LEU A 411 -12.32 16.33 -4.89
N THR A 412 -11.22 16.19 -5.58
CA THR A 412 -10.39 17.30 -6.04
C THR A 412 -10.56 17.56 -7.53
N ALA A 413 -10.31 18.80 -7.96
CA ALA A 413 -10.47 19.20 -9.36
C ALA A 413 -9.42 18.55 -10.28
N ASN A 414 -8.22 18.27 -9.76
CA ASN A 414 -7.16 17.54 -10.46
C ASN A 414 -6.25 16.79 -9.50
N HIS A 415 -5.30 16.03 -10.02
CA HIS A 415 -4.42 15.13 -9.24
C HIS A 415 -3.23 15.82 -8.55
N ASN A 416 -3.14 17.15 -8.56
CA ASN A 416 -2.10 17.92 -7.86
C ASN A 416 -2.67 18.74 -6.70
N ILE A 417 -3.98 18.78 -6.53
CA ILE A 417 -4.65 19.37 -5.37
C ILE A 417 -4.66 18.34 -4.24
N PRO A 418 -4.21 18.73 -3.02
CA PRO A 418 -4.23 17.83 -1.87
C PRO A 418 -5.64 17.35 -1.54
N THR A 419 -5.79 16.04 -1.35
CA THR A 419 -6.98 15.42 -0.74
C THR A 419 -6.94 15.57 0.77
N GLN A 420 -8.09 15.46 1.43
CA GLN A 420 -8.21 15.33 2.88
C GLN A 420 -8.75 13.94 3.20
N ASN A 421 -8.31 13.36 4.31
CA ASN A 421 -8.59 11.96 4.63
C ASN A 421 -9.51 11.81 5.85
N THR A 422 -10.42 12.76 6.09
CA THR A 422 -11.18 12.80 7.36
C THR A 422 -12.17 11.65 7.51
N LEU A 423 -12.57 11.02 6.40
CA LEU A 423 -13.57 9.94 6.37
C LEU A 423 -13.02 8.60 5.86
N LEU A 424 -11.71 8.35 5.95
CA LEU A 424 -11.15 7.04 5.58
C LEU A 424 -11.73 5.88 6.40
N TRP A 425 -12.19 6.14 7.60
CA TRP A 425 -12.91 5.15 8.42
C TRP A 425 -14.26 4.71 7.80
N VAL A 426 -14.85 5.52 6.88
CA VAL A 426 -15.98 5.12 6.03
C VAL A 426 -15.46 4.50 4.75
N TYR A 427 -14.61 5.23 4.02
CA TYR A 427 -14.08 4.81 2.72
C TYR A 427 -13.44 3.42 2.81
N GLU A 428 -12.49 3.24 3.73
CA GLU A 428 -11.72 2.02 3.90
C GLU A 428 -12.31 1.09 4.97
N GLY A 429 -12.66 1.69 6.12
CA GLY A 429 -13.10 0.89 7.26
C GLY A 429 -14.41 0.16 7.04
N GLN A 430 -15.38 0.78 6.36
CA GLN A 430 -16.61 0.09 6.01
C GLN A 430 -16.42 -0.86 4.83
N THR A 431 -15.52 -0.54 3.89
CA THR A 431 -15.15 -1.46 2.81
C THR A 431 -14.47 -2.71 3.37
N GLU A 432 -13.62 -2.57 4.37
CA GLU A 432 -13.00 -3.70 5.07
C GLU A 432 -14.05 -4.59 5.76
N TYR A 433 -15.04 -3.97 6.40
CA TYR A 433 -16.18 -4.69 6.97
C TYR A 433 -16.96 -5.49 5.91
N TRP A 434 -17.33 -4.84 4.79
CA TRP A 434 -18.06 -5.51 3.72
C TRP A 434 -17.20 -6.53 2.97
N GLY A 435 -15.91 -6.29 2.82
CA GLY A 435 -14.95 -7.24 2.25
C GLY A 435 -14.97 -8.56 3.00
N ASP A 436 -14.84 -8.54 4.33
CA ASP A 436 -14.89 -9.74 5.17
C ASP A 436 -16.28 -10.41 5.13
N VAL A 437 -17.37 -9.62 5.20
CA VAL A 437 -18.74 -10.13 5.12
C VAL A 437 -19.03 -10.79 3.77
N LEU A 438 -18.63 -10.16 2.66
CA LEU A 438 -18.82 -10.72 1.31
C LEU A 438 -17.93 -11.94 1.06
N THR A 439 -16.72 -11.97 1.64
CA THR A 439 -15.83 -13.14 1.61
C THR A 439 -16.53 -14.38 2.20
N ALA A 440 -17.19 -14.22 3.36
CA ALA A 440 -17.96 -15.30 3.96
C ALA A 440 -19.23 -15.64 3.14
N ARG A 441 -20.01 -14.63 2.74
CA ARG A 441 -21.28 -14.81 2.01
C ARG A 441 -21.10 -15.45 0.65
N SER A 442 -19.98 -15.24 -0.02
CA SER A 442 -19.66 -15.85 -1.33
C SER A 442 -19.11 -17.27 -1.23
N GLY A 443 -18.59 -17.66 -0.06
CA GLY A 443 -17.92 -18.94 0.15
C GLY A 443 -16.42 -18.94 -0.16
N LEU A 444 -15.81 -17.76 -0.44
CA LEU A 444 -14.37 -17.61 -0.59
C LEU A 444 -13.62 -18.03 0.68
N ALA A 445 -14.19 -17.76 1.84
CA ALA A 445 -13.79 -18.31 3.13
C ALA A 445 -15.01 -18.78 3.92
N SER A 446 -14.80 -19.67 4.89
CA SER A 446 -15.87 -20.10 5.79
C SER A 446 -16.18 -19.00 6.83
N LYS A 447 -17.37 -19.09 7.45
CA LYS A 447 -17.71 -18.21 8.58
C LYS A 447 -16.72 -18.35 9.73
N ALA A 448 -16.21 -19.55 9.98
CA ALA A 448 -15.23 -19.82 11.03
C ALA A 448 -13.91 -19.12 10.74
N ASP A 449 -13.49 -19.08 9.47
CA ASP A 449 -12.29 -18.34 9.06
C ASP A 449 -12.43 -16.84 9.34
N ILE A 450 -13.58 -16.24 8.99
CA ILE A 450 -13.82 -14.82 9.25
C ILE A 450 -13.95 -14.51 10.75
N LEU A 451 -14.59 -15.39 11.54
CA LEU A 451 -14.59 -15.24 13.01
C LEU A 451 -13.18 -15.33 13.60
N THR A 452 -12.31 -16.16 13.05
CA THR A 452 -10.89 -16.22 13.44
C THR A 452 -10.16 -14.92 13.07
N SER A 453 -10.39 -14.36 11.88
CA SER A 453 -9.87 -13.04 11.50
C SER A 453 -10.36 -11.93 12.44
N PHE A 454 -11.65 -11.93 12.78
CA PHE A 454 -12.20 -10.96 13.74
C PHE A 454 -11.59 -11.10 15.15
N ALA A 455 -11.24 -12.30 15.57
CA ALA A 455 -10.52 -12.50 16.84
C ALA A 455 -9.13 -11.84 16.83
N GLU A 456 -8.38 -11.99 15.73
CA GLU A 456 -7.07 -11.33 15.58
C GLU A 456 -7.21 -9.81 15.59
N VAL A 457 -8.17 -9.27 14.83
CA VAL A 457 -8.46 -7.83 14.77
C VAL A 457 -8.82 -7.29 16.16
N ALA A 458 -9.74 -7.95 16.84
CA ALA A 458 -10.17 -7.56 18.18
C ALA A 458 -9.01 -7.58 19.18
N ALA A 459 -8.23 -8.64 19.20
CA ALA A 459 -7.08 -8.77 20.10
C ALA A 459 -6.00 -7.72 19.80
N PHE A 460 -5.76 -7.41 18.53
CA PHE A 460 -4.80 -6.39 18.13
C PHE A 460 -5.19 -5.03 18.69
N TYR A 461 -6.44 -4.58 18.48
CA TYR A 461 -6.90 -3.27 18.95
C TYR A 461 -7.17 -3.20 20.44
N ASP A 462 -7.55 -4.31 21.09
CA ASP A 462 -7.66 -4.39 22.55
C ASP A 462 -6.29 -4.20 23.25
N ASN A 463 -5.21 -4.48 22.55
CA ASN A 463 -3.84 -4.38 23.04
C ASN A 463 -3.06 -3.19 22.43
N GLN A 464 -3.73 -2.10 22.08
CA GLN A 464 -3.15 -0.88 21.51
C GLN A 464 -3.06 0.25 22.55
N PRO A 465 -2.00 0.34 23.38
CA PRO A 465 -1.83 1.42 24.35
C PRO A 465 -1.69 2.81 23.68
N GLY A 466 -1.31 2.88 22.43
CA GLY A 466 -1.22 4.12 21.67
C GLY A 466 -2.54 4.90 21.57
N ARG A 467 -3.68 4.27 21.85
CA ARG A 467 -4.97 4.94 22.00
C ARG A 467 -4.97 5.96 23.16
N GLU A 468 -4.12 5.79 24.14
CA GLU A 468 -3.98 6.74 25.26
C GLU A 468 -3.69 8.18 24.77
N TRP A 469 -2.89 8.34 23.72
CA TRP A 469 -2.51 9.66 23.24
C TRP A 469 -3.07 10.01 21.86
N ARG A 470 -3.46 8.99 21.05
CA ARG A 470 -3.80 9.20 19.65
C ARG A 470 -5.15 8.59 19.28
N PRO A 471 -6.18 9.42 19.00
CA PRO A 471 -7.49 8.96 18.54
C PRO A 471 -7.44 8.41 17.10
N LEU A 472 -8.44 7.61 16.70
CA LEU A 472 -8.53 7.07 15.34
C LEU A 472 -8.70 8.18 14.30
N GLN A 473 -9.40 9.26 14.61
CA GLN A 473 -9.56 10.41 13.70
C GLN A 473 -8.19 11.01 13.31
N ASP A 474 -7.24 11.11 14.26
CA ASP A 474 -5.89 11.60 13.94
C ASP A 474 -5.12 10.64 13.03
N VAL A 475 -5.34 9.33 13.16
CA VAL A 475 -4.75 8.33 12.25
C VAL A 475 -5.25 8.53 10.82
N ASN A 476 -6.55 8.83 10.63
CA ASN A 476 -7.10 9.16 9.31
C ASN A 476 -6.39 10.39 8.71
N ASN A 477 -6.36 11.49 9.46
CA ASN A 477 -5.78 12.76 9.00
C ASN A 477 -4.28 12.63 8.68
N HIS A 478 -3.56 11.87 9.50
CA HIS A 478 -2.12 11.67 9.38
C HIS A 478 -1.73 10.83 8.15
N ASN A 479 -2.64 10.03 7.59
CA ASN A 479 -2.34 9.17 6.44
C ASN A 479 -1.88 9.96 5.21
N LEU A 480 -2.24 11.24 5.09
CA LEU A 480 -1.79 12.13 4.02
C LEU A 480 -0.26 12.19 3.89
N LEU A 481 0.48 11.96 4.97
CA LEU A 481 1.94 11.94 4.95
C LEU A 481 2.52 10.70 4.23
N GLY A 482 1.74 9.64 4.03
CA GLY A 482 2.11 8.49 3.21
C GLY A 482 3.37 7.77 3.66
N TYR A 483 3.58 7.59 4.96
CA TYR A 483 4.77 6.94 5.49
C TYR A 483 4.97 5.52 4.97
N ARG A 484 6.15 5.26 4.45
CA ARG A 484 6.55 3.95 3.93
C ARG A 484 7.41 3.13 4.89
N THR A 485 7.80 3.70 6.01
CA THR A 485 8.61 3.04 7.04
C THR A 485 7.73 2.32 8.05
N GLY A 486 8.10 1.10 8.42
CA GLY A 486 7.43 0.37 9.49
C GLY A 486 7.64 1.09 10.84
N ASN A 487 6.61 1.10 11.67
CA ASN A 487 6.66 1.65 13.01
C ASN A 487 7.25 0.61 13.96
N PRO A 488 8.43 0.84 14.58
CA PRO A 488 9.06 -0.13 15.47
C PRO A 488 8.21 -0.45 16.71
N TYR A 489 7.40 0.50 17.17
CA TYR A 489 6.44 0.35 18.27
C TYR A 489 5.02 0.66 17.78
N SER A 490 4.52 -0.16 16.85
CA SER A 490 3.21 0.07 16.22
C SER A 490 2.06 0.09 17.24
N SER A 491 2.17 -0.63 18.35
CA SER A 491 1.17 -0.62 19.43
C SER A 491 1.07 0.71 20.18
N TRP A 492 2.16 1.52 20.19
CA TRP A 492 2.17 2.87 20.77
C TRP A 492 1.96 3.96 19.74
N MET A 493 2.67 3.85 18.61
CA MET A 493 2.59 4.86 17.55
C MET A 493 1.26 4.84 16.81
N ARG A 494 0.52 3.77 16.89
CA ARG A 494 -0.60 3.39 16.04
C ARG A 494 -0.22 3.26 14.56
N GLY A 495 -0.82 2.33 13.86
CA GLY A 495 -0.56 2.11 12.46
C GLY A 495 -1.17 3.22 11.59
N THR A 496 -0.49 3.58 10.49
CA THR A 496 -1.03 4.52 9.50
C THR A 496 -2.27 3.97 8.77
N GLY A 497 -2.64 2.71 8.98
CA GLY A 497 -3.80 2.04 8.39
C GLY A 497 -4.80 1.52 9.42
N ASP A 498 -4.76 1.97 10.68
CA ASP A 498 -5.69 1.50 11.72
C ASP A 498 -7.16 1.80 11.35
N TYR A 499 -7.42 2.81 10.51
CA TYR A 499 -8.76 3.14 10.02
C TYR A 499 -9.41 2.05 9.15
N TYR A 500 -8.65 1.06 8.66
CA TYR A 500 -9.20 -0.15 8.02
C TYR A 500 -9.87 -1.05 9.07
N ARG A 501 -9.04 -1.72 9.84
CA ARG A 501 -9.47 -2.82 10.73
C ARG A 501 -10.11 -2.33 12.04
N GLU A 502 -9.70 -1.20 12.60
CA GLU A 502 -10.37 -0.66 13.78
C GLU A 502 -11.76 -0.11 13.42
N ALA A 503 -11.89 0.55 12.27
CA ALA A 503 -13.19 1.02 11.84
C ALA A 503 -14.11 -0.15 11.40
N LEU A 504 -13.58 -1.27 10.91
CA LEU A 504 -14.37 -2.51 10.75
C LEU A 504 -15.11 -2.85 12.05
N LEU A 505 -14.45 -2.77 13.22
CA LEU A 505 -15.09 -3.02 14.51
C LEU A 505 -16.14 -1.97 14.85
N ILE A 506 -15.96 -0.70 14.46
CA ILE A 506 -16.98 0.35 14.62
C ILE A 506 -18.21 0.03 13.77
N TRP A 507 -18.03 -0.41 12.53
CA TRP A 507 -19.12 -0.77 11.64
C TRP A 507 -19.84 -2.06 12.06
N LEU A 508 -19.10 -3.04 12.58
CA LEU A 508 -19.68 -4.23 13.22
C LEU A 508 -20.52 -3.84 14.44
N ASP A 509 -20.06 -2.86 15.20
CA ASP A 509 -20.79 -2.33 16.36
C ASP A 509 -22.09 -1.64 15.93
N ALA A 510 -22.05 -0.84 14.87
CA ALA A 510 -23.24 -0.21 14.28
C ALA A 510 -24.23 -1.25 13.76
N ASP A 511 -23.79 -2.27 13.00
CA ASP A 511 -24.68 -3.31 12.46
C ASP A 511 -25.36 -4.12 13.56
N THR A 512 -24.60 -4.55 14.56
CA THR A 512 -25.15 -5.33 15.68
C THR A 512 -26.11 -4.51 16.54
N LEU A 513 -25.87 -3.18 16.71
CA LEU A 513 -26.79 -2.27 17.39
C LEU A 513 -28.12 -2.16 16.62
N ILE A 514 -28.07 -1.92 15.31
CA ILE A 514 -29.29 -1.84 14.47
C ILE A 514 -30.08 -3.16 14.56
N ARG A 515 -29.42 -4.31 14.43
CA ARG A 515 -30.05 -5.64 14.50
C ARG A 515 -30.67 -5.89 15.88
N GLU A 516 -29.99 -5.52 16.94
CA GLU A 516 -30.53 -5.67 18.30
C GLU A 516 -31.76 -4.81 18.51
N ALA A 517 -31.67 -3.51 18.20
CA ALA A 517 -32.75 -2.55 18.39
C ALA A 517 -34.01 -2.86 17.55
N THR A 518 -33.82 -3.48 16.37
CA THR A 518 -34.93 -3.79 15.45
C THR A 518 -35.40 -5.23 15.50
N GLY A 519 -34.80 -6.06 16.37
CA GLY A 519 -35.07 -7.51 16.41
C GLY A 519 -34.67 -8.21 15.10
N GLY A 520 -33.61 -7.75 14.43
CA GLY A 520 -33.09 -8.29 13.19
C GLY A 520 -33.87 -7.88 11.93
N LYS A 521 -34.85 -6.98 12.02
CA LYS A 521 -35.64 -6.50 10.87
C LYS A 521 -34.89 -5.54 9.98
N LYS A 522 -33.93 -4.80 10.56
CA LYS A 522 -33.03 -3.86 9.89
C LYS A 522 -31.60 -4.19 10.23
N SER A 523 -30.70 -3.76 9.37
CA SER A 523 -29.27 -4.03 9.48
C SER A 523 -28.44 -2.99 8.71
N LEU A 524 -27.13 -3.08 8.77
CA LEU A 524 -26.25 -2.26 7.94
C LEU A 524 -26.37 -2.58 6.44
N ASP A 525 -26.93 -3.75 6.06
CA ASP A 525 -27.26 -4.04 4.66
C ASP A 525 -28.30 -3.03 4.09
N ASP A 526 -29.26 -2.58 4.92
CA ASP A 526 -30.22 -1.54 4.51
C ASP A 526 -29.51 -0.20 4.30
N PHE A 527 -28.59 0.16 5.19
CA PHE A 527 -27.75 1.35 4.99
C PHE A 527 -26.92 1.24 3.69
N ALA A 528 -26.26 0.12 3.45
CA ALA A 528 -25.44 -0.07 2.27
C ALA A 528 -26.25 0.09 0.98
N LYS A 529 -27.45 -0.49 0.94
CA LYS A 529 -28.34 -0.40 -0.20
C LYS A 529 -28.82 1.02 -0.46
N ASP A 530 -29.21 1.75 0.60
CA ASP A 530 -29.83 3.05 0.46
C ASP A 530 -28.78 4.18 0.29
N PHE A 531 -27.62 4.08 0.95
CA PHE A 531 -26.57 5.10 0.93
C PHE A 531 -25.61 4.93 -0.25
N PHE A 532 -25.15 3.72 -0.52
CA PHE A 532 -24.22 3.44 -1.62
C PHE A 532 -24.91 3.01 -2.92
N GLY A 533 -26.13 2.55 -2.86
CA GLY A 533 -26.94 2.31 -4.03
C GLY A 533 -27.15 3.57 -4.86
N GLY A 534 -27.77 3.46 -6.02
CA GLY A 534 -28.01 4.62 -6.89
C GLY A 534 -28.30 4.20 -8.34
N ASP A 535 -27.88 5.05 -9.27
CA ASP A 535 -28.13 4.82 -10.68
C ASP A 535 -27.26 3.69 -11.23
N ASP A 536 -27.85 2.71 -11.86
CA ASP A 536 -27.13 1.66 -12.61
C ASP A 536 -26.30 2.26 -13.74
N GLY A 537 -25.08 1.73 -13.94
CA GLY A 537 -24.19 2.09 -15.05
C GLY A 537 -23.46 3.42 -14.89
N SER A 538 -23.68 4.17 -13.81
CA SER A 538 -23.02 5.46 -13.60
C SER A 538 -21.89 5.36 -12.57
N TRP A 539 -20.67 5.58 -12.99
CA TRP A 539 -19.49 5.66 -12.12
C TRP A 539 -19.07 7.09 -11.74
N ALA A 540 -19.82 8.11 -12.16
CA ALA A 540 -19.56 9.49 -11.81
C ALA A 540 -19.59 9.66 -10.28
N PRO A 541 -18.54 10.20 -9.63
CA PRO A 541 -18.45 10.26 -8.18
C PRO A 541 -19.47 11.24 -7.59
N ARG A 542 -20.02 10.87 -6.43
CA ARG A 542 -20.86 11.73 -5.59
C ARG A 542 -20.19 11.92 -4.24
N GLY A 543 -20.05 13.19 -3.82
CA GLY A 543 -19.48 13.52 -2.51
C GLY A 543 -20.44 13.26 -1.38
N TYR A 544 -19.93 12.74 -0.24
CA TYR A 544 -20.67 12.68 1.02
C TYR A 544 -19.85 13.26 2.17
N THR A 545 -20.55 13.69 3.20
CA THR A 545 -20.00 14.25 4.43
C THR A 545 -20.28 13.33 5.63
N PHE A 546 -19.71 13.66 6.80
CA PHE A 546 -20.06 12.99 8.05
C PHE A 546 -21.56 13.05 8.35
N ASP A 547 -22.18 14.23 8.13
CA ASP A 547 -23.61 14.43 8.39
C ASP A 547 -24.51 13.61 7.46
N ASP A 548 -24.08 13.37 6.21
CA ASP A 548 -24.80 12.49 5.29
C ASP A 548 -24.78 11.03 5.78
N VAL A 549 -23.64 10.56 6.33
CA VAL A 549 -23.53 9.24 6.94
C VAL A 549 -24.46 9.12 8.15
N VAL A 550 -24.45 10.11 9.04
CA VAL A 550 -25.34 10.16 10.21
C VAL A 550 -26.81 10.17 9.80
N THR A 551 -27.16 10.95 8.79
CA THR A 551 -28.53 11.04 8.25
C THR A 551 -28.99 9.71 7.68
N ALA A 552 -28.15 9.03 6.90
CA ALA A 552 -28.46 7.74 6.32
C ALA A 552 -28.61 6.63 7.37
N LEU A 553 -27.77 6.62 8.40
CA LEU A 553 -27.91 5.69 9.54
C LEU A 553 -29.21 5.93 10.31
N ASN A 554 -29.59 7.19 10.53
CA ASN A 554 -30.88 7.55 11.18
C ASN A 554 -32.10 7.11 10.36
N ALA A 555 -32.00 7.12 9.03
CA ALA A 555 -33.07 6.61 8.16
C ALA A 555 -33.27 5.09 8.31
N VAL A 556 -32.21 4.34 8.58
CA VAL A 556 -32.30 2.90 8.86
C VAL A 556 -32.87 2.63 10.25
N HIS A 557 -32.30 3.31 11.26
CA HIS A 557 -32.73 3.21 12.66
C HIS A 557 -32.42 4.51 13.40
N PRO A 558 -33.43 5.19 13.97
CA PRO A 558 -33.23 6.40 14.77
C PRO A 558 -32.34 6.14 16.00
N HIS A 559 -31.20 6.82 16.08
CA HIS A 559 -30.25 6.72 17.18
C HIS A 559 -29.36 7.97 17.18
N ASP A 560 -28.70 8.30 18.28
CA ASP A 560 -27.69 9.36 18.30
C ASP A 560 -26.38 8.87 17.63
N TRP A 561 -26.44 8.73 16.31
CA TRP A 561 -25.32 8.23 15.52
C TRP A 561 -24.12 9.19 15.53
N ALA A 562 -24.34 10.48 15.65
CA ALA A 562 -23.26 11.45 15.71
C ALA A 562 -22.39 11.21 16.95
N THR A 563 -23.01 11.11 18.13
CA THR A 563 -22.28 10.78 19.37
C THR A 563 -21.72 9.38 19.33
N PHE A 564 -22.47 8.38 18.82
CA PHE A 564 -22.00 7.00 18.69
C PHE A 564 -20.68 6.91 17.89
N LEU A 565 -20.60 7.57 16.73
CA LEU A 565 -19.42 7.57 15.87
C LEU A 565 -18.29 8.39 16.48
N ARG A 566 -18.56 9.61 16.93
CA ARG A 566 -17.54 10.51 17.49
C ARG A 566 -16.87 9.94 18.72
N THR A 567 -17.63 9.34 19.64
CA THR A 567 -17.05 8.72 20.84
C THR A 567 -16.06 7.58 20.53
N ARG A 568 -16.19 6.93 19.35
CA ARG A 568 -15.27 5.88 18.92
C ARG A 568 -14.08 6.41 18.12
N LEU A 569 -14.33 7.39 17.27
CA LEU A 569 -13.31 8.01 16.43
C LEU A 569 -12.35 8.89 17.22
N ASP A 570 -12.88 9.62 18.20
CA ASP A 570 -12.15 10.62 18.96
C ASP A 570 -11.67 10.09 20.33
N ALA A 571 -11.95 8.80 20.63
CA ALA A 571 -11.53 8.19 21.88
C ALA A 571 -10.01 8.24 22.06
N SER A 572 -9.56 8.91 23.11
CA SER A 572 -8.16 8.96 23.57
C SER A 572 -8.11 9.14 25.09
N GLY A 573 -6.94 8.92 25.68
CA GLY A 573 -6.73 8.97 27.11
C GLY A 573 -6.58 7.58 27.73
N PRO A 574 -6.23 7.52 29.04
CA PRO A 574 -5.90 6.27 29.72
C PRO A 574 -7.07 5.26 29.80
N ASP A 575 -8.29 5.75 29.72
CA ASP A 575 -9.50 4.92 29.78
C ASP A 575 -10.07 4.56 28.38
N ALA A 576 -9.44 5.02 27.30
CA ALA A 576 -9.91 4.78 25.95
C ALA A 576 -9.79 3.29 25.58
N LYS A 577 -10.89 2.68 25.12
CA LYS A 577 -10.99 1.26 24.80
C LYS A 577 -11.22 1.03 23.32
N ALA A 578 -10.84 -0.18 22.85
CA ALA A 578 -11.21 -0.64 21.52
C ALA A 578 -12.74 -0.80 21.40
N PRO A 579 -13.34 -0.58 20.20
CA PRO A 579 -14.78 -0.70 19.99
C PRO A 579 -15.19 -2.19 19.83
N LEU A 580 -15.17 -2.96 20.93
CA LEU A 580 -15.47 -4.40 20.93
C LEU A 580 -16.95 -4.72 21.24
N ASP A 581 -17.78 -3.72 21.53
CA ASP A 581 -19.19 -3.91 21.88
C ASP A 581 -19.98 -4.67 20.81
N GLY A 582 -19.61 -4.46 19.54
CA GLY A 582 -20.20 -5.17 18.40
C GLY A 582 -20.01 -6.69 18.45
N LEU A 583 -18.91 -7.17 18.99
CA LEU A 583 -18.68 -8.60 19.21
C LEU A 583 -19.63 -9.16 20.26
N THR A 584 -19.76 -8.46 21.38
CA THR A 584 -20.62 -8.88 22.49
C THR A 584 -22.08 -8.89 22.07
N ARG A 585 -22.58 -7.83 21.42
CA ARG A 585 -23.92 -7.79 20.83
C ARG A 585 -24.09 -8.82 19.71
N GLY A 586 -23.03 -9.13 19.01
CA GLY A 586 -22.96 -10.20 18.00
C GLY A 586 -23.08 -11.60 18.57
N GLY A 587 -22.99 -11.75 19.90
CA GLY A 587 -23.09 -13.03 20.61
C GLY A 587 -21.75 -13.72 20.84
N TYR A 588 -20.64 -12.97 20.82
CA TYR A 588 -19.27 -13.50 21.00
C TYR A 588 -18.48 -12.64 21.97
N ARG A 589 -17.47 -13.25 22.60
CA ARG A 589 -16.46 -12.55 23.39
C ARG A 589 -15.06 -12.92 22.94
N LEU A 590 -14.16 -11.97 23.02
CA LEU A 590 -12.74 -12.21 22.82
C LEU A 590 -12.17 -13.01 24.00
N THR A 591 -11.52 -14.12 23.71
CA THR A 591 -10.77 -14.96 24.67
C THR A 591 -9.41 -15.32 24.09
N TYR A 592 -8.58 -15.98 24.89
CA TYR A 592 -7.28 -16.47 24.46
C TYR A 592 -7.16 -17.96 24.75
N THR A 593 -6.59 -18.71 23.80
CA THR A 593 -6.29 -20.15 23.92
C THR A 593 -4.79 -20.40 23.83
N ASP A 594 -4.33 -21.48 24.40
CA ASP A 594 -2.93 -21.92 24.30
C ASP A 594 -2.69 -22.82 23.07
N SER A 595 -3.75 -23.25 22.39
CA SER A 595 -3.67 -24.12 21.23
C SER A 595 -4.67 -23.70 20.15
N LEU A 596 -4.22 -23.72 18.89
CA LEU A 596 -5.03 -23.45 17.71
C LEU A 596 -5.38 -24.76 17.01
N THR A 597 -6.59 -24.85 16.48
CA THR A 597 -6.99 -25.89 15.53
C THR A 597 -6.23 -25.75 14.21
N ALA A 598 -6.31 -26.72 13.32
CA ALA A 598 -5.69 -26.68 12.00
C ALA A 598 -6.25 -25.51 11.15
N ASP A 599 -7.55 -25.26 11.24
CA ASP A 599 -8.22 -24.17 10.52
C ASP A 599 -7.80 -22.79 11.06
N GLU A 600 -7.76 -22.60 12.36
CA GLU A 600 -7.28 -21.37 12.97
C GLU A 600 -5.81 -21.08 12.59
N LYS A 601 -4.94 -22.11 12.56
CA LYS A 601 -3.55 -21.95 12.11
C LYS A 601 -3.43 -21.55 10.65
N ARG A 602 -4.39 -21.95 9.82
CA ARG A 602 -4.44 -21.58 8.41
C ARG A 602 -4.77 -20.09 8.23
N VAL A 603 -5.65 -19.54 9.06
CA VAL A 603 -6.03 -18.12 9.06
C VAL A 603 -4.99 -17.28 9.79
N GLN A 604 -4.64 -17.65 11.02
CA GLN A 604 -3.60 -17.00 11.83
C GLN A 604 -2.20 -17.45 11.37
N SER A 605 -1.82 -17.18 10.13
CA SER A 605 -0.60 -17.70 9.52
C SER A 605 0.70 -17.29 10.25
N GLY A 606 0.66 -16.18 11.00
CA GLY A 606 1.76 -15.69 11.84
C GLY A 606 1.89 -16.37 13.22
N TRP A 607 0.96 -17.26 13.60
CA TRP A 607 0.86 -17.83 14.95
C TRP A 607 2.16 -18.44 15.46
N ALA A 608 2.93 -19.04 14.58
CA ALA A 608 4.16 -19.76 14.96
C ALA A 608 5.25 -18.83 15.54
N ASN A 609 5.23 -17.58 15.16
CA ASN A 609 6.22 -16.58 15.55
C ASN A 609 5.61 -15.45 16.42
N ASP A 610 4.32 -15.59 16.77
CA ASP A 610 3.59 -14.57 17.52
C ASP A 610 3.56 -14.91 19.02
N PHE A 611 4.26 -14.10 19.81
CA PHE A 611 4.30 -14.14 21.26
C PHE A 611 3.80 -12.82 21.86
N GLN A 612 3.12 -11.96 21.06
CA GLN A 612 2.75 -10.61 21.49
C GLN A 612 1.77 -10.61 22.68
N TYR A 613 0.90 -11.62 22.79
CA TYR A 613 -0.05 -11.73 23.90
C TYR A 613 0.46 -12.57 25.07
N SER A 614 1.60 -13.25 24.93
CA SER A 614 2.30 -13.97 25.97
C SER A 614 3.47 -13.16 26.53
N LEU A 615 4.55 -13.02 25.76
CA LEU A 615 5.79 -12.38 26.16
C LEU A 615 5.92 -10.93 25.69
N GLY A 616 5.02 -10.45 24.83
CA GLY A 616 4.98 -9.07 24.37
C GLY A 616 5.80 -8.78 23.12
N PHE A 617 6.11 -9.76 22.26
CA PHE A 617 6.83 -9.55 20.99
C PHE A 617 6.47 -10.59 19.92
N THR A 618 6.88 -10.29 18.68
CA THR A 618 6.83 -11.20 17.53
C THR A 618 8.26 -11.47 17.00
N LEU A 619 8.47 -12.62 16.35
CA LEU A 619 9.75 -13.00 15.75
C LEU A 619 9.65 -13.00 14.20
N SER A 620 10.74 -12.62 13.54
CA SER A 620 10.95 -12.93 12.13
C SER A 620 11.39 -14.39 11.95
N SER A 621 11.43 -14.86 10.70
CA SER A 621 12.02 -16.15 10.33
C SER A 621 13.52 -16.26 10.67
N SER A 622 14.22 -15.13 10.83
CA SER A 622 15.63 -15.06 11.26
C SER A 622 15.78 -14.80 12.77
N ASN A 623 14.79 -15.11 13.57
CA ASN A 623 14.77 -14.94 15.04
C ASN A 623 14.97 -13.50 15.55
N LYS A 624 14.73 -12.47 14.69
CA LYS A 624 14.74 -11.08 15.15
C LYS A 624 13.37 -10.68 15.70
N LEU A 625 13.37 -9.94 16.79
CA LEU A 625 12.16 -9.35 17.36
C LEU A 625 11.68 -8.24 16.41
N THR A 626 10.54 -8.42 15.77
CA THR A 626 9.98 -7.51 14.77
C THR A 626 8.92 -6.58 15.31
N GLY A 627 8.23 -6.96 16.39
CA GLY A 627 7.27 -6.14 17.09
C GLY A 627 7.42 -6.34 18.58
N VAL A 628 7.64 -5.26 19.33
CA VAL A 628 7.63 -5.26 20.79
C VAL A 628 6.46 -4.41 21.25
N ARG A 629 5.56 -4.98 22.06
CA ARG A 629 4.38 -4.26 22.56
C ARG A 629 4.83 -3.26 23.63
N TRP A 630 4.46 -2.01 23.44
CA TRP A 630 4.72 -0.94 24.40
C TRP A 630 4.04 -1.25 25.74
N GLY A 631 4.78 -1.10 26.85
CA GLY A 631 4.30 -1.47 28.18
C GLY A 631 4.03 -2.97 28.37
N GLY A 632 4.41 -3.83 27.39
CA GLY A 632 4.32 -5.29 27.53
C GLY A 632 5.54 -5.89 28.24
N ARG A 633 5.49 -7.19 28.57
CA ARG A 633 6.53 -7.88 29.35
C ARG A 633 7.94 -7.72 28.77
N ALA A 634 8.10 -7.84 27.46
CA ALA A 634 9.41 -7.63 26.82
C ALA A 634 9.90 -6.17 26.96
N PHE A 635 8.98 -5.21 26.79
CA PHE A 635 9.30 -3.79 26.95
C PHE A 635 9.72 -3.47 28.40
N GLU A 636 9.00 -3.98 29.38
CA GLU A 636 9.33 -3.83 30.81
C GLU A 636 10.66 -4.52 31.20
N ALA A 637 11.04 -5.55 30.44
CA ALA A 637 12.33 -6.21 30.57
C ALA A 637 13.45 -5.48 29.79
N ASP A 638 13.25 -4.22 29.34
CA ASP A 638 14.18 -3.42 28.53
C ASP A 638 14.58 -4.11 27.22
N ILE A 639 13.66 -4.81 26.56
CA ILE A 639 13.88 -5.44 25.26
C ILE A 639 13.18 -4.61 24.19
N GLY A 640 13.91 -4.28 23.13
CA GLY A 640 13.39 -3.51 22.00
C GLY A 640 13.33 -4.29 20.69
N PRO A 641 12.71 -3.71 19.64
CA PRO A 641 12.69 -4.28 18.30
C PRO A 641 14.10 -4.41 17.71
N GLY A 642 14.29 -5.40 16.84
CA GLY A 642 15.57 -5.65 16.15
C GLY A 642 16.57 -6.51 16.95
N TRP A 643 16.29 -6.83 18.23
CA TRP A 643 17.09 -7.78 18.97
C TRP A 643 16.94 -9.19 18.37
N GLU A 644 17.95 -10.03 18.53
CA GLU A 644 17.99 -11.39 18.01
C GLU A 644 17.87 -12.41 19.16
N LEU A 645 16.97 -13.38 19.02
CA LEU A 645 16.85 -14.52 19.94
C LEU A 645 17.94 -15.55 19.63
N VAL A 646 18.93 -15.65 20.51
CA VAL A 646 20.11 -16.54 20.37
C VAL A 646 19.87 -17.89 21.02
N ALA A 647 19.30 -17.91 22.23
CA ALA A 647 19.01 -19.16 22.93
C ALA A 647 17.74 -19.05 23.77
N VAL A 648 17.10 -20.21 24.02
CA VAL A 648 15.96 -20.40 24.90
C VAL A 648 16.29 -21.57 25.85
N ASN A 649 16.32 -21.33 27.16
CA ASN A 649 16.64 -22.34 28.17
C ASN A 649 17.88 -23.19 27.83
N ASP A 650 18.97 -22.48 27.43
CA ASP A 650 20.27 -23.06 27.04
C ASP A 650 20.28 -23.86 25.71
N LEU A 651 19.16 -23.89 24.99
CA LEU A 651 19.06 -24.46 23.64
C LEU A 651 19.16 -23.36 22.56
N ALA A 652 19.64 -23.69 21.37
CA ALA A 652 19.67 -22.76 20.24
C ALA A 652 18.28 -22.15 20.00
N GLY A 653 18.23 -20.80 19.85
CA GLY A 653 17.01 -20.04 19.75
C GLY A 653 16.22 -20.34 18.48
N SER A 654 14.93 -20.59 18.63
CA SER A 654 13.95 -20.64 17.55
C SER A 654 12.55 -20.35 18.12
N ALA A 655 11.63 -19.95 17.24
CA ALA A 655 10.23 -19.77 17.64
C ALA A 655 9.61 -21.07 18.19
N GLU A 656 9.99 -22.22 17.66
CA GLU A 656 9.55 -23.53 18.14
C GLU A 656 10.01 -23.76 19.59
N LYS A 657 11.31 -23.61 19.86
CA LYS A 657 11.86 -23.76 21.21
C LYS A 657 11.25 -22.78 22.20
N LEU A 658 10.94 -21.57 21.74
CA LEU A 658 10.27 -20.59 22.59
C LEU A 658 8.83 -21.00 22.89
N ARG A 659 8.07 -21.54 21.94
CA ARG A 659 6.72 -22.08 22.19
C ARG A 659 6.77 -23.26 23.19
N ASP A 660 7.73 -24.16 23.01
CA ASP A 660 7.93 -25.30 23.92
C ASP A 660 8.22 -24.81 25.36
N ALA A 661 9.11 -23.82 25.51
CA ALA A 661 9.46 -23.23 26.79
C ALA A 661 8.27 -22.51 27.44
N VAL A 662 7.49 -21.72 26.67
CA VAL A 662 6.27 -21.06 27.18
C VAL A 662 5.23 -22.11 27.62
N THR A 663 5.08 -23.18 26.85
CA THR A 663 4.15 -24.27 27.18
C THR A 663 4.57 -25.02 28.41
N ALA A 664 5.87 -25.34 28.55
CA ALA A 664 6.42 -26.06 29.72
C ALA A 664 6.37 -25.22 30.98
N ALA A 665 6.47 -23.91 30.89
CA ALA A 665 6.40 -23.01 32.05
C ALA A 665 4.96 -22.83 32.59
N LYS A 666 3.94 -23.21 31.83
CA LYS A 666 2.52 -23.00 32.18
C LYS A 666 2.19 -23.73 33.51
N GLY A 667 1.71 -22.92 34.47
CA GLY A 667 1.29 -23.44 35.78
C GLY A 667 2.42 -24.03 36.67
N THR A 668 3.68 -23.69 36.34
CA THR A 668 4.87 -24.08 37.12
C THR A 668 5.60 -22.84 37.63
N ASP A 669 6.63 -23.00 38.45
CA ASP A 669 7.52 -21.90 38.91
C ASP A 669 8.75 -21.72 37.98
N ALA A 670 8.81 -22.43 36.86
CA ALA A 670 9.93 -22.40 35.94
C ALA A 670 9.97 -21.09 35.15
N LYS A 671 11.09 -20.39 35.20
CA LYS A 671 11.30 -19.17 34.37
C LYS A 671 11.70 -19.54 32.94
N ILE A 672 11.32 -18.69 32.01
CA ILE A 672 11.73 -18.81 30.60
C ILE A 672 12.97 -17.94 30.42
N ARG A 673 14.14 -18.57 30.24
CA ARG A 673 15.41 -17.88 30.05
C ARG A 673 15.71 -17.65 28.60
N LEU A 674 15.90 -16.38 28.19
CA LEU A 674 16.29 -16.01 26.85
C LEU A 674 17.67 -15.40 26.83
N LEU A 675 18.57 -15.89 25.96
CA LEU A 675 19.78 -15.17 25.57
C LEU A 675 19.45 -14.37 24.33
N LEU A 676 19.58 -13.05 24.44
CA LEU A 676 19.28 -12.10 23.38
C LEU A 676 20.54 -11.34 22.96
N LYS A 677 20.62 -10.95 21.68
CA LYS A 677 21.72 -10.16 21.12
C LYS A 677 21.18 -8.84 20.58
N ASN A 678 21.87 -7.74 20.90
CA ASN A 678 21.61 -6.41 20.39
C ASN A 678 22.93 -5.79 19.92
N GLY A 679 23.18 -5.72 18.63
CA GLY A 679 24.49 -5.40 18.05
C GLY A 679 25.54 -6.40 18.53
N ASP A 680 26.58 -5.92 19.21
CA ASP A 680 27.67 -6.75 19.73
C ASP A 680 27.48 -7.18 21.19
N ARG A 681 26.31 -6.87 21.79
CA ARG A 681 26.03 -7.15 23.19
C ARG A 681 25.10 -8.35 23.33
N TYR A 682 25.39 -9.22 24.30
CA TYR A 682 24.51 -10.31 24.71
C TYR A 682 23.92 -9.99 26.06
N ARG A 683 22.66 -10.38 26.26
CA ARG A 683 21.95 -10.24 27.53
C ARG A 683 21.09 -11.46 27.77
N THR A 684 21.17 -12.02 29.00
CA THR A 684 20.22 -13.02 29.46
C THR A 684 19.07 -12.34 30.18
N VAL A 685 17.85 -12.75 29.85
CA VAL A 685 16.60 -12.26 30.45
C VAL A 685 15.78 -13.47 30.91
N ASP A 686 15.37 -13.46 32.15
CA ASP A 686 14.48 -14.48 32.73
C ASP A 686 13.06 -13.91 32.78
N PHE A 687 12.14 -14.49 32.03
CA PHE A 687 10.71 -14.15 32.09
C PHE A 687 10.03 -14.99 33.16
N ASP A 688 9.42 -14.31 34.13
CA ASP A 688 8.53 -14.90 35.14
C ASP A 688 7.11 -14.91 34.57
N TYR A 689 6.82 -15.89 33.70
CA TYR A 689 5.58 -15.99 32.95
C TYR A 689 5.05 -17.42 32.90
N HIS A 690 3.83 -17.63 33.40
CA HIS A 690 3.26 -18.96 33.65
C HIS A 690 1.83 -19.15 33.08
N ASP A 691 1.34 -18.19 32.25
CA ASP A 691 -0.02 -18.27 31.69
C ASP A 691 -0.10 -19.11 30.40
N GLY A 692 1.05 -19.57 29.87
CA GLY A 692 1.12 -20.33 28.63
C GLY A 692 1.01 -19.48 27.37
N LEU A 693 0.87 -20.13 26.22
CA LEU A 693 0.64 -19.42 24.94
C LEU A 693 -0.74 -18.75 24.95
N ARG A 694 -0.85 -17.64 24.24
CA ARG A 694 -2.09 -16.87 24.15
C ARG A 694 -2.37 -16.49 22.69
N TYR A 695 -3.28 -17.23 22.08
CA TYR A 695 -3.79 -16.96 20.73
C TYR A 695 -5.23 -16.45 20.81
N PRO A 696 -5.61 -15.40 20.09
CA PRO A 696 -6.96 -14.86 20.16
C PRO A 696 -8.00 -15.82 19.58
N ARG A 697 -9.17 -15.87 20.20
CA ARG A 697 -10.32 -16.66 19.77
C ARG A 697 -11.61 -15.95 20.13
N LEU A 698 -12.63 -16.02 19.26
CA LEU A 698 -13.99 -15.64 19.61
C LEU A 698 -14.77 -16.85 20.13
N GLU A 699 -15.30 -16.73 21.31
CA GLU A 699 -16.17 -17.75 21.92
C GLU A 699 -17.62 -17.27 21.93
N ARG A 700 -18.55 -18.21 21.62
CA ARG A 700 -19.98 -17.92 21.75
C ARG A 700 -20.36 -17.61 23.19
N ILE A 701 -21.18 -16.59 23.38
CA ILE A 701 -21.80 -16.29 24.66
C ILE A 701 -23.10 -17.12 24.75
N PRO A 702 -23.20 -18.10 25.68
CA PRO A 702 -24.37 -18.94 25.79
C PRO A 702 -25.66 -18.14 26.01
N GLY A 703 -26.75 -18.55 25.37
CA GLY A 703 -28.07 -17.91 25.51
C GLY A 703 -28.27 -16.60 24.74
N THR A 704 -27.24 -16.12 24.00
CA THR A 704 -27.37 -14.93 23.16
C THR A 704 -27.70 -15.27 21.71
N PRO A 705 -28.38 -14.37 20.94
CA PRO A 705 -28.54 -14.55 19.50
C PRO A 705 -27.21 -14.59 18.76
N ASP A 706 -27.10 -15.39 17.69
CA ASP A 706 -25.90 -15.48 16.84
C ASP A 706 -25.94 -14.43 15.72
N ARG A 707 -25.87 -13.15 16.06
CA ARG A 707 -25.94 -12.07 15.07
C ARG A 707 -24.72 -12.02 14.14
N LEU A 708 -23.52 -12.40 14.62
CA LEU A 708 -22.36 -12.53 13.74
C LEU A 708 -22.55 -13.64 12.72
N GLY A 709 -23.05 -14.81 13.14
CA GLY A 709 -23.37 -15.89 12.21
C GLY A 709 -24.41 -15.50 11.17
N ASP A 710 -25.40 -14.67 11.53
CA ASP A 710 -26.41 -14.11 10.62
C ASP A 710 -25.78 -13.09 9.64
N ILE A 711 -24.91 -12.20 10.10
CA ILE A 711 -24.18 -11.21 9.27
C ILE A 711 -23.39 -11.93 8.17
N LEU A 712 -22.66 -12.97 8.54
CA LEU A 712 -21.79 -13.73 7.66
C LEU A 712 -22.53 -14.76 6.78
N SER A 713 -23.83 -14.91 6.95
CA SER A 713 -24.65 -15.86 6.16
C SER A 713 -24.98 -15.29 4.78
N PRO A 714 -24.94 -16.11 3.71
CA PRO A 714 -25.38 -15.69 2.39
C PRO A 714 -26.79 -15.12 2.40
N ARG A 715 -27.01 -13.99 1.74
CA ARG A 715 -28.36 -13.45 1.55
C ARG A 715 -29.11 -14.31 0.54
N ARG A 716 -30.31 -14.76 0.93
CA ARG A 716 -31.24 -15.45 0.04
C ARG A 716 -31.98 -14.42 -0.84
N ARG A 717 -32.52 -14.90 -1.97
CA ARG A 717 -33.32 -14.06 -2.89
C ARG A 717 -34.56 -13.51 -2.20
#